data_d92f0d814dfc73dbfd3005e9a4510f15
#
_entry.id   d92f0d814dfc73dbfd3005e9a4510f15
#
_cell.length_a   1.000
_cell.length_b   1.000
_cell.length_c   1.000
_cell.angle_alpha   90.00
_cell.angle_beta   90.00
_cell.angle_gamma   90.00
#
_symmetry.space_group_name_H-M   'P 1'
#
loop_
_entity.id
_entity.type
_entity.pdbx_description
1 polymer ?
#
loop_
_entity_poly.entity_id
_entity_poly.type
_entity_poly.pdbx_seq_one_letter_code
_entity_poly.pdbx_strand_id
1 'polypeptide(L)'
;MENRFLIIMMVAGLAGCSTSAWAQRGDKKGQQQPEVWKGFDVPPASPLTPEEALKSFKVQPGFRIEIAAADPLVHDPVAMKFDEDGRIWVVEMRAYMPNVDGTGEDAKVGSVAVLEDTNGDGRMDKRTEFLSGLNTPRAIALVKGGVLISEPPILWYCQDTDGDLKADKKTEAFRGYASQGPVEHTENGLMPGLDNWLYNAKSTKRLKFVDGKVLVENTVFRGQWGIAQDNYGRLYYNSNSAPLFCDTIPGVYTVRNPHHPTRNGLGYRLWGDNSVWTGRLNTGINRGYQDGMLREGRLARWTGASGPVIYRGDQYPAELVGDAFIPEPCGNMIRLQKLTWKDGRPSGANAYDKAEWLTSTDERFRPVSLYNGPDGCVYIVDMYRGILQHKHYVTTFLRKQIIERKLDKHIGLGRIYRVVHTGQKRQAAPKMSGQDYEQLIGHLESGNGWRRDTAQRLLVERNEKGAPPILRETATASEHHLARQHALWTLEGMGGLDAPTIARALGDDHPRVRIAALRVAESFAATLGSSKADTEARVALLPALTEVAQDEDANVRQQVALSLPAIKAPGVESLLRAFVVKHAENSVVRDGLITGLAGRELEFLQRVGASEEWVTNGNLRNIVQALAGCVARQRNVVRLEQLLKLAQSLPTVGQVNLLDGINKAAFPKGRALKPVTFKSQPLSMASMAESDDQKVQELVARLSKFIVWGEAAKPPAPPRALTAVEQQQFELGKILYTATCGACHQANGLGEEGKAPPLLDSPFLVGPADRAIGIVLHGVTGPITVHGRQYNMSMPALQGFQSEHIAAILTYTRREWDHRADPVTVEQVNRLKAAEK
;
A
#
# COMPACT_ATOMS: atom_id res chain seq x y z
N MET A 1 -37.69 -13.31 -73.08
CA MET A 1 -36.64 -14.13 -73.77
C MET A 1 -35.64 -14.44 -72.70
N GLU A 2 -35.64 -15.65 -72.38
CA GLU A 2 -34.72 -16.70 -72.10
C GLU A 2 -34.04 -16.59 -70.75
N ASN A 3 -34.44 -17.35 -69.73
CA ASN A 3 -34.16 -18.80 -69.47
C ASN A 3 -32.65 -19.13 -69.22
N ARG A 4 -32.29 -19.53 -67.99
CA ARG A 4 -31.83 -20.90 -67.68
C ARG A 4 -31.41 -21.02 -66.20
N PHE A 5 -32.15 -21.77 -65.47
CA PHE A 5 -31.96 -23.13 -64.91
C PHE A 5 -30.90 -23.26 -63.77
N LEU A 6 -31.53 -23.60 -62.72
CA LEU A 6 -31.11 -24.25 -61.45
C LEU A 6 -30.23 -25.50 -61.68
N ILE A 7 -29.18 -25.67 -60.87
CA ILE A 7 -28.75 -27.00 -60.42
C ILE A 7 -28.43 -26.92 -58.95
N ILE A 8 -29.24 -27.63 -58.14
CA ILE A 8 -29.04 -27.91 -56.72
C ILE A 8 -28.11 -29.13 -56.65
N MET A 9 -27.00 -29.04 -55.98
CA MET A 9 -26.31 -30.18 -55.44
C MET A 9 -26.23 -30.06 -53.91
N MET A 10 -27.02 -30.89 -53.25
CA MET A 10 -26.84 -31.23 -51.83
C MET A 10 -25.57 -32.00 -51.67
N VAL A 11 -24.64 -31.43 -50.89
CA VAL A 11 -23.59 -32.20 -50.24
C VAL A 11 -23.82 -32.04 -48.74
N ALA A 12 -24.33 -33.11 -48.13
CA ALA A 12 -24.35 -33.26 -46.68
C ALA A 12 -22.92 -33.48 -46.16
N GLY A 13 -22.33 -32.39 -45.69
CA GLY A 13 -21.07 -32.46 -44.98
C GLY A 13 -21.36 -32.34 -43.49
N LEU A 14 -21.13 -33.39 -42.73
CA LEU A 14 -21.07 -33.41 -41.27
C LEU A 14 -20.03 -32.40 -40.81
N ALA A 15 -20.46 -31.18 -40.50
CA ALA A 15 -19.66 -30.24 -39.75
C ALA A 15 -19.70 -30.65 -38.27
N GLY A 16 -18.75 -31.44 -37.86
CA GLY A 16 -18.43 -31.58 -36.45
C GLY A 16 -18.09 -30.19 -35.88
N CYS A 17 -18.99 -29.56 -35.14
CA CYS A 17 -18.70 -28.42 -34.32
C CYS A 17 -17.70 -28.84 -33.25
N SER A 18 -16.41 -28.77 -33.57
CA SER A 18 -15.39 -28.61 -32.56
C SER A 18 -15.54 -27.21 -31.97
N THR A 19 -16.26 -27.07 -30.88
CA THR A 19 -16.19 -25.89 -30.03
C THR A 19 -14.76 -25.78 -29.53
N SER A 20 -13.89 -25.11 -30.26
CA SER A 20 -12.62 -24.61 -29.69
C SER A 20 -12.97 -23.70 -28.52
N ALA A 21 -12.88 -24.24 -27.32
CA ALA A 21 -13.01 -23.47 -26.12
C ALA A 21 -11.94 -22.39 -26.14
N TRP A 22 -12.34 -21.14 -26.32
CA TRP A 22 -11.46 -19.98 -26.31
C TRP A 22 -10.77 -19.91 -24.95
N ALA A 23 -9.43 -19.94 -24.93
CA ALA A 23 -8.66 -19.80 -23.70
C ALA A 23 -9.04 -18.49 -22.99
N GLN A 24 -9.29 -18.58 -21.69
CA GLN A 24 -9.63 -17.42 -20.87
C GLN A 24 -8.38 -16.58 -20.59
N ARG A 25 -8.57 -15.30 -20.30
CA ARG A 25 -7.47 -14.36 -19.99
C ARG A 25 -6.63 -14.78 -18.78
N GLY A 26 -7.20 -15.52 -17.84
CA GLY A 26 -6.52 -16.04 -16.67
C GLY A 26 -5.73 -17.33 -16.91
N ASP A 27 -5.88 -17.96 -18.07
CA ASP A 27 -5.21 -19.20 -18.40
C ASP A 27 -3.71 -18.98 -18.62
N LYS A 28 -2.91 -19.96 -18.27
CA LYS A 28 -1.47 -19.98 -18.53
C LYS A 28 -1.21 -20.98 -19.66
N LYS A 29 -0.46 -20.55 -20.69
CA LYS A 29 -0.12 -21.39 -21.82
C LYS A 29 0.55 -22.70 -21.37
N GLY A 30 0.04 -23.83 -21.88
CA GLY A 30 0.53 -25.16 -21.58
C GLY A 30 0.16 -25.72 -20.19
N GLN A 31 -0.58 -24.97 -19.37
CA GLN A 31 -1.03 -25.47 -18.08
C GLN A 31 -2.29 -26.31 -18.22
N GLN A 32 -2.21 -27.60 -17.81
CA GLN A 32 -3.40 -28.46 -17.71
C GLN A 32 -4.33 -27.95 -16.60
N GLN A 33 -5.65 -27.97 -16.86
CA GLN A 33 -6.68 -27.59 -15.91
C GLN A 33 -7.64 -28.79 -15.67
N PRO A 34 -7.19 -29.82 -14.94
CA PRO A 34 -7.99 -31.02 -14.71
C PRO A 34 -9.24 -30.69 -13.89
N GLU A 35 -10.27 -31.48 -14.09
CA GLU A 35 -11.48 -31.42 -13.28
C GLU A 35 -11.21 -32.05 -11.90
N VAL A 36 -11.24 -31.22 -10.85
CA VAL A 36 -10.93 -31.67 -9.48
C VAL A 36 -12.17 -32.01 -8.67
N TRP A 37 -13.38 -31.75 -9.20
CA TRP A 37 -14.65 -31.91 -8.46
C TRP A 37 -15.31 -33.28 -8.68
N LYS A 38 -14.74 -34.10 -9.54
CA LYS A 38 -15.27 -35.45 -9.82
C LYS A 38 -15.23 -36.29 -8.54
N GLY A 39 -16.38 -36.80 -8.12
CA GLY A 39 -16.52 -37.62 -6.90
C GLY A 39 -16.83 -36.82 -5.62
N PHE A 40 -16.94 -35.48 -5.71
CA PHE A 40 -17.42 -34.69 -4.58
C PHE A 40 -18.93 -34.40 -4.74
N ASP A 41 -19.66 -34.52 -3.63
CA ASP A 41 -21.03 -33.99 -3.52
C ASP A 41 -20.96 -32.48 -3.25
N VAL A 42 -21.02 -31.70 -4.31
CA VAL A 42 -20.88 -30.24 -4.23
C VAL A 42 -22.25 -29.61 -3.94
N PRO A 43 -22.42 -28.94 -2.78
CA PRO A 43 -23.67 -28.34 -2.38
C PRO A 43 -24.18 -27.30 -3.40
N PRO A 44 -25.49 -27.06 -3.49
CA PRO A 44 -26.07 -25.98 -4.29
C PRO A 44 -25.49 -24.61 -3.91
N ALA A 45 -25.47 -23.68 -4.85
CA ALA A 45 -24.97 -22.32 -4.66
C ALA A 45 -26.07 -21.26 -4.86
N SER A 46 -27.34 -21.64 -4.64
CA SER A 46 -28.47 -20.70 -4.67
C SER A 46 -28.31 -19.63 -3.59
N PRO A 47 -28.71 -18.38 -3.86
CA PRO A 47 -28.72 -17.36 -2.82
C PRO A 47 -29.66 -17.77 -1.68
N LEU A 48 -29.21 -17.52 -0.44
CA LEU A 48 -30.01 -17.67 0.77
C LEU A 48 -30.66 -16.33 1.12
N THR A 49 -31.78 -16.36 1.83
CA THR A 49 -32.30 -15.16 2.50
C THR A 49 -31.31 -14.73 3.60
N PRO A 50 -31.35 -13.47 4.05
CA PRO A 50 -30.47 -13.02 5.13
C PRO A 50 -30.59 -13.89 6.40
N GLU A 51 -31.79 -14.33 6.77
CA GLU A 51 -32.07 -15.16 7.94
C GLU A 51 -31.59 -16.63 7.76
N GLU A 52 -31.67 -17.16 6.55
CA GLU A 52 -31.12 -18.47 6.21
C GLU A 52 -29.59 -18.44 6.22
N ALA A 53 -28.99 -17.37 5.72
CA ALA A 53 -27.53 -17.20 5.72
C ALA A 53 -26.95 -17.17 7.14
N LEU A 54 -27.65 -16.63 8.13
CA LEU A 54 -27.21 -16.69 9.53
C LEU A 54 -27.00 -18.14 9.99
N LYS A 55 -27.78 -19.09 9.52
CA LYS A 55 -27.66 -20.51 9.85
C LYS A 55 -26.46 -21.20 9.19
N SER A 56 -25.89 -20.57 8.17
CA SER A 56 -24.73 -21.09 7.45
C SER A 56 -23.40 -20.84 8.18
N PHE A 57 -23.40 -19.96 9.17
CA PHE A 57 -22.18 -19.59 9.88
C PHE A 57 -21.83 -20.54 11.02
N LYS A 58 -20.54 -20.84 11.11
CA LYS A 58 -19.90 -21.40 12.27
C LYS A 58 -18.95 -20.36 12.85
N VAL A 59 -19.26 -19.85 14.03
CA VAL A 59 -18.46 -18.85 14.75
C VAL A 59 -17.87 -19.52 16.00
N GLN A 60 -16.69 -19.10 16.42
CA GLN A 60 -16.05 -19.64 17.61
C GLN A 60 -16.87 -19.36 18.90
N PRO A 61 -16.76 -20.20 19.92
CA PRO A 61 -17.45 -20.01 21.20
C PRO A 61 -17.18 -18.61 21.77
N GLY A 62 -18.21 -18.04 22.42
CA GLY A 62 -18.17 -16.68 22.94
C GLY A 62 -18.62 -15.62 21.95
N PHE A 63 -18.85 -15.95 20.69
CA PHE A 63 -19.29 -15.02 19.67
C PHE A 63 -20.61 -15.45 19.02
N ARG A 64 -21.36 -14.47 18.55
CA ARG A 64 -22.51 -14.67 17.67
C ARG A 64 -22.50 -13.63 16.56
N ILE A 65 -22.99 -14.00 15.39
CA ILE A 65 -23.14 -13.11 14.24
C ILE A 65 -24.59 -12.60 14.15
N GLU A 66 -24.72 -11.32 13.79
CA GLU A 66 -26.01 -10.65 13.63
C GLU A 66 -26.04 -9.90 12.30
N ILE A 67 -27.22 -9.70 11.73
CA ILE A 67 -27.42 -8.84 10.56
C ILE A 67 -27.48 -7.39 11.06
N ALA A 68 -26.58 -6.54 10.55
CA ALA A 68 -26.65 -5.09 10.73
C ALA A 68 -27.43 -4.42 9.59
N ALA A 69 -27.24 -4.90 8.34
CA ALA A 69 -28.02 -4.51 7.18
C ALA A 69 -27.99 -5.62 6.13
N ALA A 70 -29.01 -5.72 5.31
CA ALA A 70 -29.10 -6.71 4.24
C ALA A 70 -29.88 -6.18 3.02
N ASP A 71 -29.85 -6.91 1.94
CA ASP A 71 -30.74 -6.66 0.81
C ASP A 71 -32.23 -6.65 1.28
N PRO A 72 -33.08 -5.73 0.77
CA PRO A 72 -32.84 -4.78 -0.31
C PRO A 72 -32.25 -3.43 0.10
N LEU A 73 -31.79 -3.23 1.35
CA LEU A 73 -31.18 -1.97 1.78
C LEU A 73 -29.74 -1.84 1.31
N VAL A 74 -29.05 -2.94 1.01
CA VAL A 74 -27.64 -2.99 0.61
C VAL A 74 -27.46 -3.78 -0.66
N HIS A 75 -26.65 -3.28 -1.60
CA HIS A 75 -26.42 -3.92 -2.89
C HIS A 75 -24.93 -3.97 -3.25
N ASP A 76 -24.36 -5.18 -3.42
CA ASP A 76 -22.97 -5.38 -3.83
C ASP A 76 -21.95 -4.49 -3.08
N PRO A 77 -21.99 -4.46 -1.73
CA PRO A 77 -21.16 -3.55 -0.93
C PRO A 77 -19.68 -3.98 -0.96
N VAL A 78 -18.78 -3.02 -1.06
CA VAL A 78 -17.33 -3.27 -1.06
C VAL A 78 -16.57 -2.54 0.04
N ALA A 79 -17.09 -1.43 0.51
CA ALA A 79 -16.52 -0.63 1.59
C ALA A 79 -17.61 0.10 2.36
N MET A 80 -17.32 0.46 3.61
CA MET A 80 -18.23 1.27 4.41
C MET A 80 -17.47 2.19 5.36
N LYS A 81 -18.17 3.17 5.93
CA LYS A 81 -17.74 3.97 7.08
C LYS A 81 -18.92 4.20 8.00
N PHE A 82 -18.64 4.41 9.28
CA PHE A 82 -19.62 4.98 10.20
C PHE A 82 -19.39 6.48 10.28
N ASP A 83 -20.47 7.26 10.23
CA ASP A 83 -20.38 8.67 10.58
C ASP A 83 -20.45 8.86 12.12
N GLU A 84 -20.28 10.07 12.55
CA GLU A 84 -20.23 10.46 13.96
C GLU A 84 -21.48 10.11 14.76
N ASP A 85 -22.59 9.82 14.09
CA ASP A 85 -23.87 9.44 14.71
C ASP A 85 -24.17 7.94 14.58
N GLY A 86 -23.23 7.17 14.00
CA GLY A 86 -23.33 5.72 13.87
C GLY A 86 -24.12 5.24 12.65
N ARG A 87 -24.49 6.13 11.71
CA ARG A 87 -25.07 5.74 10.42
C ARG A 87 -24.00 5.05 9.58
N ILE A 88 -24.42 4.08 8.77
CA ILE A 88 -23.51 3.37 7.86
C ILE A 88 -23.53 4.02 6.48
N TRP A 89 -22.39 4.51 6.05
CA TRP A 89 -22.15 4.95 4.68
C TRP A 89 -21.56 3.78 3.90
N VAL A 90 -22.28 3.24 2.94
CA VAL A 90 -21.89 2.06 2.18
C VAL A 90 -21.59 2.40 0.72
N VAL A 91 -20.46 1.88 0.22
CA VAL A 91 -20.08 1.98 -1.20
C VAL A 91 -20.49 0.72 -1.91
N GLU A 92 -21.29 0.86 -2.95
CA GLU A 92 -21.88 -0.23 -3.71
C GLU A 92 -21.30 -0.29 -5.12
N MET A 93 -20.59 -1.37 -5.44
CA MET A 93 -19.93 -1.58 -6.74
C MET A 93 -20.81 -2.46 -7.65
N ARG A 94 -22.03 -2.01 -7.96
CA ARG A 94 -23.07 -2.79 -8.62
C ARG A 94 -22.69 -3.28 -10.00
N ALA A 95 -21.82 -2.56 -10.74
CA ALA A 95 -21.39 -2.96 -12.08
C ALA A 95 -20.23 -3.98 -12.07
N TYR A 96 -19.69 -4.36 -10.91
CA TYR A 96 -18.59 -5.32 -10.86
C TYR A 96 -19.03 -6.70 -11.36
N MET A 97 -18.38 -7.23 -12.40
CA MET A 97 -18.64 -8.57 -12.95
C MET A 97 -20.14 -8.88 -13.07
N PRO A 98 -20.94 -8.15 -13.89
CA PRO A 98 -22.38 -8.40 -14.03
C PRO A 98 -22.69 -9.78 -14.61
N ASN A 99 -21.70 -10.37 -15.27
CA ASN A 99 -21.68 -11.74 -15.78
C ASN A 99 -20.23 -12.24 -15.84
N VAL A 100 -20.03 -13.48 -16.22
CA VAL A 100 -18.71 -14.12 -16.26
C VAL A 100 -17.72 -13.41 -17.21
N ASP A 101 -18.20 -12.70 -18.20
CA ASP A 101 -17.39 -11.97 -19.18
C ASP A 101 -17.14 -10.51 -18.75
N GLY A 102 -17.78 -10.05 -17.67
CA GLY A 102 -17.74 -8.67 -17.21
C GLY A 102 -18.31 -7.68 -18.24
N THR A 103 -19.25 -8.10 -19.06
CA THR A 103 -19.93 -7.24 -20.03
C THR A 103 -20.85 -6.28 -19.29
N GLY A 104 -20.71 -4.97 -19.53
CA GLY A 104 -21.48 -3.94 -18.84
C GLY A 104 -20.82 -3.45 -17.54
N GLU A 105 -19.58 -3.81 -17.27
CA GLU A 105 -18.85 -3.36 -16.06
C GLU A 105 -18.55 -1.85 -16.06
N ASP A 106 -18.65 -1.21 -17.21
CA ASP A 106 -18.55 0.23 -17.40
C ASP A 106 -19.85 1.00 -17.13
N ALA A 107 -20.93 0.29 -16.81
CA ALA A 107 -22.21 0.91 -16.50
C ALA A 107 -22.11 1.75 -15.21
N LYS A 108 -22.66 2.96 -15.28
CA LYS A 108 -22.70 3.89 -14.14
C LYS A 108 -23.88 3.60 -13.21
N VAL A 109 -23.87 2.43 -12.61
CA VAL A 109 -24.94 1.97 -11.71
C VAL A 109 -24.49 1.86 -10.25
N GLY A 110 -23.22 2.13 -9.97
CA GLY A 110 -22.70 2.15 -8.61
C GLY A 110 -23.25 3.34 -7.82
N SER A 111 -23.28 3.20 -6.50
CA SER A 111 -23.81 4.22 -5.60
C SER A 111 -23.07 4.27 -4.26
N VAL A 112 -23.33 5.33 -3.53
CA VAL A 112 -23.07 5.44 -2.09
C VAL A 112 -24.41 5.68 -1.41
N ALA A 113 -24.71 4.87 -0.41
CA ALA A 113 -25.94 5.00 0.38
C ALA A 113 -25.63 5.21 1.86
N VAL A 114 -26.54 5.89 2.55
CA VAL A 114 -26.55 6.07 4.01
C VAL A 114 -27.65 5.21 4.60
N LEU A 115 -27.28 4.38 5.57
CA LEU A 115 -28.21 3.50 6.27
C LEU A 115 -28.37 3.98 7.70
N GLU A 116 -29.60 3.99 8.18
CA GLU A 116 -29.98 4.45 9.52
C GLU A 116 -30.72 3.33 10.28
N ASP A 117 -30.46 3.21 11.56
CA ASP A 117 -31.23 2.44 12.53
C ASP A 117 -32.17 3.44 13.23
N THR A 118 -33.42 3.53 12.76
CA THR A 118 -34.37 4.53 13.24
C THR A 118 -35.12 4.10 14.50
N ASN A 119 -35.15 2.78 14.75
CA ASN A 119 -35.87 2.20 15.90
C ASN A 119 -34.94 1.83 17.08
N GLY A 120 -33.59 1.85 16.87
CA GLY A 120 -32.60 1.60 17.90
C GLY A 120 -32.36 0.13 18.22
N ASP A 121 -32.81 -0.79 17.40
CA ASP A 121 -32.64 -2.24 17.63
C ASP A 121 -31.25 -2.74 17.21
N GLY A 122 -30.49 -1.90 16.50
CA GLY A 122 -29.16 -2.19 16.00
C GLY A 122 -29.13 -2.79 14.58
N ARG A 123 -30.28 -2.90 13.92
CA ARG A 123 -30.38 -3.25 12.50
C ARG A 123 -30.81 -2.02 11.72
N MET A 124 -30.13 -1.74 10.63
CA MET A 124 -30.50 -0.64 9.75
C MET A 124 -31.85 -0.93 9.09
N ASP A 125 -32.75 0.05 9.14
CA ASP A 125 -34.13 -0.06 8.64
C ASP A 125 -34.50 1.01 7.61
N LYS A 126 -33.66 2.04 7.45
CA LYS A 126 -33.86 3.11 6.46
C LYS A 126 -32.63 3.27 5.58
N ARG A 127 -32.85 3.50 4.28
CA ARG A 127 -31.82 3.76 3.27
C ARG A 127 -32.09 5.11 2.60
N THR A 128 -31.06 5.95 2.54
CA THR A 128 -31.00 7.13 1.67
C THR A 128 -29.89 6.95 0.65
N GLU A 129 -30.19 7.08 -0.64
CA GLU A 129 -29.15 7.07 -1.68
C GLU A 129 -28.48 8.43 -1.71
N PHE A 130 -27.24 8.52 -1.21
CA PHE A 130 -26.48 9.76 -1.14
C PHE A 130 -25.97 10.20 -2.52
N LEU A 131 -25.44 9.28 -3.31
CA LEU A 131 -24.92 9.55 -4.64
C LEU A 131 -25.04 8.30 -5.51
N SER A 132 -25.60 8.44 -6.70
CA SER A 132 -25.72 7.37 -7.70
C SER A 132 -25.00 7.72 -9.00
N GLY A 133 -25.10 6.85 -9.99
CA GLY A 133 -24.51 7.06 -11.30
C GLY A 133 -22.98 6.94 -11.33
N LEU A 134 -22.40 6.17 -10.40
CA LEU A 134 -20.95 5.99 -10.27
C LEU A 134 -20.47 4.75 -11.05
N ASN A 135 -19.29 4.88 -11.64
CA ASN A 135 -18.59 3.74 -12.24
C ASN A 135 -17.63 3.11 -11.23
N THR A 136 -17.90 1.89 -10.82
CA THR A 136 -17.05 1.07 -9.93
C THR A 136 -16.45 1.84 -8.73
N PRO A 137 -17.28 2.53 -7.91
CA PRO A 137 -16.80 3.22 -6.72
C PRO A 137 -16.21 2.19 -5.74
N ARG A 138 -15.13 2.54 -4.99
CA ARG A 138 -14.40 1.55 -4.20
C ARG A 138 -13.83 2.03 -2.89
N ALA A 139 -13.92 3.30 -2.59
CA ALA A 139 -13.43 3.88 -1.35
C ALA A 139 -14.22 5.12 -0.97
N ILE A 140 -14.29 5.37 0.33
CA ILE A 140 -15.00 6.50 0.93
C ILE A 140 -14.24 7.00 2.16
N ALA A 141 -14.21 8.32 2.37
CA ALA A 141 -13.75 8.93 3.60
C ALA A 141 -14.64 10.13 3.94
N LEU A 142 -15.08 10.19 5.21
CA LEU A 142 -15.74 11.36 5.76
C LEU A 142 -14.68 12.43 6.01
N VAL A 143 -14.96 13.65 5.60
CA VAL A 143 -14.06 14.80 5.71
C VAL A 143 -14.85 16.04 6.04
N LYS A 144 -14.18 17.12 6.43
CA LYS A 144 -14.82 18.41 6.78
C LYS A 144 -15.83 18.85 5.72
N GLY A 145 -17.08 18.94 6.13
CA GLY A 145 -18.19 19.44 5.31
C GLY A 145 -18.64 18.52 4.19
N GLY A 146 -18.26 17.23 4.18
CA GLY A 146 -18.70 16.29 3.15
C GLY A 146 -17.97 14.96 3.13
N VAL A 147 -17.91 14.36 1.97
CA VAL A 147 -17.43 13.00 1.77
C VAL A 147 -16.54 12.92 0.54
N LEU A 148 -15.39 12.27 0.67
CA LEU A 148 -14.57 11.88 -0.47
C LEU A 148 -15.04 10.52 -0.99
N ILE A 149 -15.39 10.45 -2.27
CA ILE A 149 -15.87 9.24 -2.94
C ILE A 149 -14.97 8.95 -4.14
N SER A 150 -14.45 7.73 -4.19
CA SER A 150 -13.62 7.26 -5.31
C SER A 150 -14.50 6.74 -6.44
N GLU A 151 -14.45 7.41 -7.57
CA GLU A 151 -14.91 6.94 -8.88
C GLU A 151 -13.76 7.07 -9.88
N PRO A 152 -13.00 6.00 -10.15
CA PRO A 152 -11.80 6.10 -10.97
C PRO A 152 -12.04 6.79 -12.34
N PRO A 153 -11.15 7.69 -12.78
CA PRO A 153 -9.88 8.06 -12.15
C PRO A 153 -9.97 9.25 -11.19
N ILE A 154 -11.15 9.59 -10.70
CA ILE A 154 -11.42 10.79 -9.91
C ILE A 154 -11.75 10.43 -8.46
N LEU A 155 -11.24 11.21 -7.55
CA LEU A 155 -11.70 11.31 -6.17
C LEU A 155 -12.59 12.55 -6.08
N TRP A 156 -13.88 12.33 -5.87
CA TRP A 156 -14.88 13.37 -5.76
C TRP A 156 -15.01 13.86 -4.32
N TYR A 157 -15.18 15.15 -4.13
CA TYR A 157 -15.67 15.74 -2.90
C TYR A 157 -17.16 16.04 -3.08
N CYS A 158 -17.98 15.37 -2.29
CA CYS A 158 -19.43 15.45 -2.35
C CYS A 158 -19.98 16.04 -1.06
N GLN A 159 -20.94 16.94 -1.15
CA GLN A 159 -21.51 17.66 -0.03
C GLN A 159 -23.03 17.55 -0.05
N ASP A 160 -23.60 17.30 1.11
CA ASP A 160 -24.99 17.53 1.44
C ASP A 160 -25.05 18.92 2.10
N THR A 161 -25.81 19.84 1.53
CA THR A 161 -25.85 21.23 1.98
C THR A 161 -27.16 21.62 2.67
N ASP A 162 -28.19 20.75 2.58
CA ASP A 162 -29.50 20.97 3.21
C ASP A 162 -29.87 19.93 4.27
N GLY A 163 -29.03 18.87 4.44
CA GLY A 163 -29.18 17.89 5.49
C GLY A 163 -30.12 16.72 5.17
N ASP A 164 -30.46 16.52 3.88
CA ASP A 164 -31.35 15.43 3.45
C ASP A 164 -30.61 14.10 3.19
N LEU A 165 -29.32 14.04 3.44
CA LEU A 165 -28.40 12.91 3.20
C LEU A 165 -28.26 12.56 1.72
N LYS A 166 -28.37 13.55 0.83
CA LYS A 166 -28.05 13.44 -0.59
C LYS A 166 -27.01 14.47 -1.01
N ALA A 167 -26.28 14.15 -2.06
CA ALA A 167 -25.22 15.03 -2.56
C ALA A 167 -25.79 16.14 -3.44
N ASP A 168 -25.76 17.39 -2.96
CA ASP A 168 -26.12 18.59 -3.75
C ASP A 168 -24.95 19.06 -4.61
N LYS A 169 -23.75 18.90 -4.11
CA LYS A 169 -22.51 19.32 -4.78
C LYS A 169 -21.56 18.16 -4.94
N LYS A 170 -21.01 18.06 -6.16
CA LYS A 170 -19.99 17.08 -6.53
C LYS A 170 -18.85 17.79 -7.24
N THR A 171 -17.69 17.87 -6.62
CA THR A 171 -16.51 18.56 -7.15
C THR A 171 -15.31 17.63 -7.23
N GLU A 172 -14.46 17.82 -8.22
CA GLU A 172 -13.23 17.05 -8.36
C GLU A 172 -12.21 17.49 -7.30
N ALA A 173 -11.91 16.62 -6.34
CA ALA A 173 -10.91 16.86 -5.31
C ALA A 173 -9.50 16.40 -5.72
N PHE A 174 -9.41 15.32 -6.48
CA PHE A 174 -8.14 14.80 -6.98
C PHE A 174 -8.35 13.91 -8.20
N ARG A 175 -7.49 14.08 -9.22
CA ARG A 175 -7.46 13.23 -10.42
C ARG A 175 -6.23 12.31 -10.39
N GLY A 176 -6.43 11.08 -10.79
CA GLY A 176 -5.39 10.06 -10.82
C GLY A 176 -5.52 9.03 -9.68
N TYR A 177 -6.66 9.00 -8.99
CA TYR A 177 -6.98 7.97 -8.00
C TYR A 177 -7.48 6.71 -8.70
N ALA A 178 -6.81 5.57 -8.46
CA ALA A 178 -7.16 4.28 -9.07
C ALA A 178 -7.32 4.34 -10.60
N SER A 179 -6.53 5.19 -11.25
CA SER A 179 -6.74 5.64 -12.62
C SER A 179 -6.56 4.56 -13.68
N GLN A 180 -5.83 3.49 -13.37
CA GLN A 180 -5.47 2.48 -14.36
C GLN A 180 -5.31 1.11 -13.70
N GLY A 181 -5.78 0.07 -14.38
CA GLY A 181 -5.65 -1.32 -13.96
C GLY A 181 -6.99 -2.03 -13.75
N PRO A 182 -6.98 -3.33 -13.51
CA PRO A 182 -8.19 -4.09 -13.20
C PRO A 182 -8.80 -3.61 -11.89
N VAL A 183 -10.13 -3.64 -11.82
CA VAL A 183 -10.92 -3.09 -10.71
C VAL A 183 -10.43 -3.55 -9.33
N GLU A 184 -10.10 -4.83 -9.18
CA GLU A 184 -9.63 -5.42 -7.92
C GLU A 184 -8.15 -5.14 -7.59
N HIS A 185 -7.40 -4.46 -8.47
CA HIS A 185 -5.95 -4.23 -8.34
C HIS A 185 -5.55 -2.76 -8.39
N THR A 186 -6.43 -1.85 -8.04
CA THR A 186 -6.16 -0.41 -8.01
C THR A 186 -6.37 0.19 -6.62
N GLU A 187 -6.01 1.46 -6.46
CA GLU A 187 -6.08 2.17 -5.18
C GLU A 187 -7.45 2.02 -4.52
N ASN A 188 -7.44 1.71 -3.23
CA ASN A 188 -8.63 1.55 -2.40
C ASN A 188 -8.30 1.84 -0.94
N GLY A 189 -9.31 1.97 -0.08
CA GLY A 189 -9.14 2.14 1.36
C GLY A 189 -9.60 3.50 1.84
N LEU A 190 -8.89 4.59 1.52
CA LEU A 190 -9.10 5.92 2.11
C LEU A 190 -9.25 5.83 3.64
N MET A 191 -8.33 5.10 4.29
CA MET A 191 -8.36 4.89 5.73
C MET A 191 -7.77 6.11 6.44
N PRO A 192 -8.51 6.77 7.32
CA PRO A 192 -7.96 7.80 8.18
C PRO A 192 -6.89 7.23 9.11
N GLY A 193 -5.71 7.79 9.05
CA GLY A 193 -4.60 7.46 9.94
C GLY A 193 -4.61 8.33 11.19
N LEU A 194 -3.99 7.85 12.26
CA LEU A 194 -3.81 8.59 13.50
C LEU A 194 -3.12 9.96 13.28
N ASP A 195 -2.29 10.08 12.25
CA ASP A 195 -1.53 11.28 11.88
C ASP A 195 -2.28 12.23 10.95
N ASN A 196 -3.61 12.18 10.92
CA ASN A 196 -4.50 13.01 10.11
C ASN A 196 -4.31 12.88 8.58
N TRP A 197 -3.66 11.81 8.11
CA TRP A 197 -3.54 11.47 6.69
C TRP A 197 -4.45 10.30 6.31
N LEU A 198 -4.88 10.24 5.05
CA LEU A 198 -5.64 9.13 4.48
C LEU A 198 -4.69 8.17 3.78
N TYR A 199 -4.76 6.89 4.15
CA TYR A 199 -3.93 5.83 3.62
C TYR A 199 -4.71 4.91 2.67
N ASN A 200 -4.00 4.39 1.66
CA ASN A 200 -4.57 3.53 0.65
C ASN A 200 -3.76 2.24 0.50
N ALA A 201 -4.45 1.15 0.21
CA ALA A 201 -3.85 -0.03 -0.41
C ALA A 201 -3.63 0.23 -1.91
N LYS A 202 -2.71 -0.50 -2.54
CA LYS A 202 -2.35 -0.38 -3.96
C LYS A 202 -1.89 1.04 -4.36
N SER A 203 -1.29 1.76 -3.44
CA SER A 203 -0.87 3.13 -3.67
C SER A 203 0.53 3.42 -3.12
N THR A 204 1.23 4.32 -3.77
CA THR A 204 2.47 4.95 -3.29
C THR A 204 2.21 6.33 -2.68
N LYS A 205 0.93 6.67 -2.43
CA LYS A 205 0.52 7.99 -1.98
C LYS A 205 -0.23 7.89 -0.67
N ARG A 206 -0.07 8.89 0.21
CA ARG A 206 -1.01 9.25 1.26
C ARG A 206 -1.62 10.60 0.94
N LEU A 207 -2.85 10.81 1.38
CA LEU A 207 -3.64 11.98 1.02
C LEU A 207 -4.04 12.73 2.28
N LYS A 208 -4.14 14.06 2.21
CA LYS A 208 -4.71 14.89 3.29
C LYS A 208 -5.71 15.85 2.66
N PHE A 209 -6.92 15.88 3.18
CA PHE A 209 -7.95 16.82 2.72
C PHE A 209 -7.85 18.13 3.50
N VAL A 210 -7.68 19.24 2.80
CA VAL A 210 -7.55 20.57 3.38
C VAL A 210 -8.29 21.56 2.47
N ASP A 211 -9.27 22.27 3.02
CA ASP A 211 -9.99 23.34 2.35
C ASP A 211 -10.50 23.00 0.94
N GLY A 212 -11.15 21.84 0.82
CA GLY A 212 -11.75 21.37 -0.44
C GLY A 212 -10.75 20.74 -1.43
N LYS A 213 -9.47 20.63 -1.09
CA LYS A 213 -8.40 20.08 -1.94
C LYS A 213 -7.72 18.90 -1.28
N VAL A 214 -7.16 18.02 -2.11
CA VAL A 214 -6.35 16.89 -1.66
C VAL A 214 -4.87 17.22 -1.83
N LEU A 215 -4.15 17.23 -0.71
CA LEU A 215 -2.69 17.22 -0.68
C LEU A 215 -2.21 15.78 -0.87
N VAL A 216 -1.13 15.60 -1.62
CA VAL A 216 -0.56 14.29 -1.94
C VAL A 216 0.88 14.22 -1.47
N GLU A 217 1.21 13.18 -0.73
CA GLU A 217 2.58 12.89 -0.34
C GLU A 217 2.96 11.45 -0.71
N ASN A 218 4.21 11.26 -1.14
CA ASN A 218 4.69 9.94 -1.50
C ASN A 218 4.96 9.09 -0.26
N THR A 219 4.63 7.83 -0.37
CA THR A 219 4.94 6.77 0.59
C THR A 219 5.28 5.48 -0.16
N VAL A 220 5.50 4.38 0.54
CA VAL A 220 5.77 3.10 -0.12
C VAL A 220 4.49 2.43 -0.60
N PHE A 221 4.62 1.70 -1.70
CA PHE A 221 3.55 0.85 -2.20
C PHE A 221 3.26 -0.29 -1.22
N ARG A 222 1.97 -0.52 -0.92
CA ARG A 222 1.51 -1.61 -0.03
C ARG A 222 0.11 -2.09 -0.34
N GLY A 223 -0.18 -3.28 0.15
CA GLY A 223 -1.52 -3.83 0.20
C GLY A 223 -2.09 -4.35 -1.12
N GLN A 224 -3.24 -4.96 -1.01
CA GLN A 224 -4.06 -5.46 -2.11
C GLN A 224 -5.46 -4.87 -2.04
N TRP A 225 -6.27 -5.26 -1.05
CA TRP A 225 -7.58 -4.72 -0.79
C TRP A 225 -7.74 -4.43 0.70
N GLY A 226 -8.07 -3.20 1.02
CA GLY A 226 -8.13 -2.70 2.39
C GLY A 226 -6.77 -2.47 3.03
N ILE A 227 -6.78 -1.65 4.06
CA ILE A 227 -5.66 -1.30 4.90
C ILE A 227 -6.20 -0.97 6.29
N ALA A 228 -5.46 -1.35 7.33
CA ALA A 228 -5.84 -1.13 8.72
C ALA A 228 -4.72 -0.45 9.50
N GLN A 229 -5.07 0.08 10.68
CA GLN A 229 -4.11 0.56 11.66
C GLN A 229 -4.42 0.01 13.04
N ASP A 230 -3.39 -0.04 13.89
CA ASP A 230 -3.59 -0.28 15.32
C ASP A 230 -3.78 1.03 16.11
N ASN A 231 -3.86 0.94 17.44
CA ASN A 231 -4.00 2.11 18.30
C ASN A 231 -2.85 3.11 18.23
N TYR A 232 -1.74 2.75 17.60
CA TYR A 232 -0.52 3.55 17.52
C TYR A 232 -0.22 4.05 16.09
N GLY A 233 -1.16 3.83 15.15
CA GLY A 233 -1.03 4.26 13.76
C GLY A 233 -0.06 3.45 12.91
N ARG A 234 0.32 2.23 13.36
CA ARG A 234 1.07 1.30 12.52
C ARG A 234 0.15 0.71 11.48
N LEU A 235 0.63 0.57 10.25
CA LEU A 235 -0.19 0.12 9.13
C LEU A 235 -0.11 -1.40 8.94
N TYR A 236 -1.28 -1.99 8.70
CA TYR A 236 -1.44 -3.42 8.43
C TYR A 236 -2.13 -3.60 7.09
N TYR A 237 -1.64 -4.55 6.30
CA TYR A 237 -2.10 -4.81 4.95
C TYR A 237 -1.79 -6.23 4.50
N ASN A 238 -2.28 -6.63 3.36
CA ASN A 238 -2.13 -7.99 2.82
C ASN A 238 -1.73 -7.98 1.34
N SER A 239 -1.53 -9.18 0.81
CA SER A 239 -1.64 -9.48 -0.61
C SER A 239 -2.49 -10.74 -0.79
N ASN A 240 -2.94 -11.06 -2.01
CA ASN A 240 -3.87 -12.18 -2.22
C ASN A 240 -3.50 -13.47 -1.47
N SER A 241 -2.22 -13.85 -1.51
CA SER A 241 -1.73 -15.09 -0.90
C SER A 241 -0.93 -14.91 0.39
N ALA A 242 -0.90 -13.70 0.93
CA ALA A 242 -0.17 -13.36 2.14
C ALA A 242 -1.11 -12.57 3.08
N PRO A 243 -1.56 -13.19 4.17
CA PRO A 243 -2.69 -12.70 4.95
C PRO A 243 -2.45 -11.37 5.64
N LEU A 244 -1.25 -11.13 6.18
CA LEU A 244 -1.02 -9.90 6.94
C LEU A 244 0.45 -9.49 6.96
N PHE A 245 0.69 -8.22 6.65
CA PHE A 245 1.95 -7.53 6.87
C PHE A 245 1.75 -6.37 7.83
N CYS A 246 2.84 -5.95 8.48
CA CYS A 246 2.88 -4.76 9.34
C CYS A 246 4.08 -3.89 9.00
N ASP A 247 3.88 -2.58 8.97
CA ASP A 247 4.96 -1.58 8.99
C ASP A 247 5.16 -1.11 10.44
N THR A 248 6.39 -1.24 10.96
CA THR A 248 6.72 -0.81 12.32
C THR A 248 7.07 0.67 12.41
N ILE A 249 7.37 1.27 11.26
CA ILE A 249 7.62 2.71 11.08
C ILE A 249 6.76 3.23 9.92
N PRO A 250 6.42 4.53 9.90
CA PRO A 250 5.74 5.12 8.75
C PRO A 250 6.58 5.07 7.49
N GLY A 251 6.00 4.56 6.38
CA GLY A 251 6.70 4.41 5.11
C GLY A 251 7.20 5.70 4.48
N VAL A 252 6.64 6.84 4.86
CA VAL A 252 7.10 8.16 4.39
C VAL A 252 8.57 8.41 4.70
N TYR A 253 9.07 7.88 5.82
CA TYR A 253 10.48 8.03 6.18
C TYR A 253 11.43 7.34 5.21
N THR A 254 11.00 6.20 4.64
CA THR A 254 11.86 5.39 3.78
C THR A 254 11.97 5.90 2.34
N VAL A 255 11.13 6.87 1.97
CA VAL A 255 11.14 7.51 0.64
C VAL A 255 11.68 8.95 0.66
N ARG A 256 12.03 9.50 1.84
CA ARG A 256 12.58 10.87 1.99
C ARG A 256 13.84 11.09 1.15
N ASN A 257 14.74 10.11 1.09
CA ASN A 257 15.93 10.17 0.26
C ASN A 257 15.77 9.27 -0.97
N PRO A 258 15.55 9.81 -2.17
CA PRO A 258 15.38 9.03 -3.40
C PRO A 258 16.64 8.25 -3.79
N HIS A 259 17.79 8.63 -3.21
CA HIS A 259 19.08 8.00 -3.45
C HIS A 259 19.43 6.91 -2.42
N HIS A 260 18.55 6.65 -1.45
CA HIS A 260 18.69 5.58 -0.46
C HIS A 260 17.40 4.78 -0.32
N PRO A 261 17.06 3.92 -1.29
CA PRO A 261 15.90 3.05 -1.16
C PRO A 261 16.13 2.05 -0.03
N THR A 262 15.25 2.07 0.96
CA THR A 262 15.29 1.17 2.11
C THR A 262 13.91 0.58 2.38
N ARG A 263 13.88 -0.59 3.01
CA ARG A 263 12.66 -1.23 3.47
C ARG A 263 12.74 -1.73 4.91
N ASN A 264 13.82 -1.40 5.60
CA ASN A 264 13.94 -1.73 7.02
C ASN A 264 12.80 -1.08 7.81
N GLY A 265 12.16 -1.85 8.66
CA GLY A 265 10.99 -1.42 9.41
C GLY A 265 9.64 -1.59 8.67
N LEU A 266 9.64 -2.08 7.43
CA LEU A 266 8.45 -2.25 6.62
C LEU A 266 8.20 -3.72 6.24
N GLY A 267 6.93 -4.09 6.08
CA GLY A 267 6.53 -5.35 5.49
C GLY A 267 6.84 -6.58 6.34
N TYR A 268 6.80 -6.47 7.65
CA TYR A 268 6.96 -7.64 8.53
C TYR A 268 5.83 -8.63 8.29
N ARG A 269 6.20 -9.90 8.06
CA ARG A 269 5.24 -10.99 7.87
C ARG A 269 4.66 -11.41 9.22
N LEU A 270 3.33 -11.42 9.33
CA LEU A 270 2.62 -11.73 10.56
C LEU A 270 1.87 -13.06 10.47
N TRP A 271 2.46 -14.06 9.87
CA TRP A 271 1.94 -15.43 9.82
C TRP A 271 3.10 -16.44 9.75
N GLY A 272 2.89 -17.60 10.33
CA GLY A 272 3.78 -18.74 10.19
C GLY A 272 3.38 -19.60 9.01
N ASP A 273 2.46 -20.54 9.23
CA ASP A 273 1.88 -21.39 8.20
C ASP A 273 0.82 -20.64 7.37
N ASN A 274 0.83 -20.89 6.06
CA ASN A 274 -0.10 -20.30 5.10
C ASN A 274 -1.41 -21.08 4.95
N SER A 275 -1.62 -22.15 5.73
CA SER A 275 -2.80 -23.01 5.67
C SER A 275 -4.06 -22.29 6.13
N VAL A 276 -5.20 -22.62 5.51
CA VAL A 276 -6.54 -22.18 5.92
C VAL A 276 -7.48 -23.37 6.13
N TRP A 277 -8.55 -23.15 6.90
CA TRP A 277 -9.47 -24.19 7.35
C TRP A 277 -10.92 -23.77 7.09
N THR A 278 -11.38 -24.00 5.86
CA THR A 278 -12.70 -23.53 5.40
C THR A 278 -13.82 -24.49 5.80
N GLY A 279 -15.05 -23.95 5.93
CA GLY A 279 -16.23 -24.69 6.34
C GLY A 279 -16.91 -25.51 5.24
N ARG A 280 -16.48 -25.37 3.97
CA ARG A 280 -17.13 -25.96 2.80
C ARG A 280 -16.18 -26.38 1.70
N LEU A 281 -16.67 -27.11 0.69
CA LEU A 281 -15.98 -27.30 -0.59
C LEU A 281 -15.94 -25.94 -1.34
N ASN A 282 -14.75 -25.53 -1.80
CA ASN A 282 -14.56 -24.21 -2.40
C ASN A 282 -14.42 -24.30 -3.92
N THR A 283 -15.52 -24.43 -4.61
CA THR A 283 -15.57 -24.54 -6.09
C THR A 283 -15.22 -23.24 -6.81
N GLY A 284 -15.38 -22.10 -6.15
CA GLY A 284 -15.10 -20.78 -6.70
C GLY A 284 -13.63 -20.37 -6.69
N ILE A 285 -12.68 -21.28 -6.49
CA ILE A 285 -11.25 -20.99 -6.47
C ILE A 285 -10.69 -20.97 -7.89
N ASN A 286 -10.17 -19.84 -8.32
CA ASN A 286 -9.73 -19.59 -9.69
C ASN A 286 -8.68 -20.58 -10.21
N ARG A 287 -7.79 -21.08 -9.35
CA ARG A 287 -6.73 -22.04 -9.67
C ARG A 287 -6.79 -23.26 -8.78
N GLY A 288 -7.99 -23.73 -8.47
CA GLY A 288 -8.22 -24.94 -7.64
C GLY A 288 -7.55 -26.20 -8.18
N TYR A 289 -7.24 -26.26 -9.46
CA TYR A 289 -6.51 -27.37 -10.09
C TYR A 289 -5.00 -27.38 -9.80
N GLN A 290 -4.45 -26.34 -9.19
CA GLN A 290 -3.01 -26.30 -8.85
C GLN A 290 -2.72 -27.11 -7.58
N ASP A 291 -1.59 -27.80 -7.58
CA ASP A 291 -1.14 -28.59 -6.44
C ASP A 291 -1.06 -27.77 -5.14
N GLY A 292 -1.57 -28.34 -4.06
CA GLY A 292 -1.62 -27.71 -2.76
C GLY A 292 -2.56 -26.51 -2.64
N MET A 293 -3.38 -26.21 -3.67
CA MET A 293 -4.42 -25.18 -3.57
C MET A 293 -5.64 -25.69 -2.82
N LEU A 294 -6.00 -26.94 -3.03
CA LEU A 294 -7.12 -27.58 -2.34
C LEU A 294 -6.63 -28.76 -1.50
N ARG A 295 -7.29 -29.00 -0.39
CA ARG A 295 -7.19 -30.15 0.49
C ARG A 295 -8.59 -30.74 0.65
N GLU A 296 -8.84 -31.93 0.12
CA GLU A 296 -10.16 -32.57 0.11
C GLU A 296 -11.28 -31.64 -0.42
N GLY A 297 -11.02 -30.96 -1.53
CA GLY A 297 -11.95 -30.02 -2.18
C GLY A 297 -12.12 -28.68 -1.45
N ARG A 298 -11.46 -28.44 -0.32
CA ARG A 298 -11.49 -27.20 0.47
C ARG A 298 -10.24 -26.39 0.24
N LEU A 299 -10.34 -25.07 0.24
CA LEU A 299 -9.19 -24.20 0.13
C LEU A 299 -8.16 -24.54 1.23
N ALA A 300 -6.92 -24.79 0.81
CA ALA A 300 -5.86 -25.22 1.70
C ALA A 300 -4.92 -24.11 2.15
N ARG A 301 -4.83 -23.02 1.39
CA ARG A 301 -3.94 -21.89 1.66
C ARG A 301 -4.54 -20.57 1.17
N TRP A 302 -4.07 -19.47 1.71
CA TRP A 302 -4.50 -18.13 1.32
C TRP A 302 -4.39 -17.89 -0.19
N THR A 303 -5.43 -17.30 -0.78
CA THR A 303 -5.49 -16.95 -2.21
C THR A 303 -6.20 -15.64 -2.49
N GLY A 304 -7.04 -15.15 -1.59
CA GLY A 304 -7.85 -13.95 -1.74
C GLY A 304 -7.91 -13.08 -0.50
N ALA A 305 -6.85 -13.06 0.35
CA ALA A 305 -6.84 -12.22 1.55
C ALA A 305 -7.28 -10.80 1.23
N SER A 306 -8.26 -10.29 1.98
CA SER A 306 -8.94 -9.03 1.70
C SER A 306 -8.94 -8.10 2.92
N GLY A 307 -9.73 -7.04 2.92
CA GLY A 307 -9.71 -5.91 3.85
C GLY A 307 -9.63 -6.26 5.34
N PRO A 308 -8.44 -6.32 5.95
CA PRO A 308 -8.27 -6.69 7.35
C PRO A 308 -8.70 -5.57 8.28
N VAL A 309 -8.94 -5.92 9.54
CA VAL A 309 -9.08 -4.96 10.63
C VAL A 309 -8.21 -5.38 11.82
N ILE A 310 -7.58 -4.41 12.46
CA ILE A 310 -7.01 -4.61 13.79
C ILE A 310 -8.12 -4.25 14.79
N TYR A 311 -8.39 -5.17 15.71
CA TYR A 311 -9.44 -4.94 16.70
C TYR A 311 -9.02 -3.85 17.68
N ARG A 312 -9.83 -2.82 17.76
CA ARG A 312 -9.63 -1.64 18.61
C ARG A 312 -10.90 -1.26 19.36
N GLY A 313 -11.87 -2.19 19.38
CA GLY A 313 -13.13 -2.02 20.10
C GLY A 313 -13.02 -2.39 21.59
N ASP A 314 -14.13 -2.24 22.28
CA ASP A 314 -14.30 -2.51 23.72
C ASP A 314 -15.44 -3.51 24.01
N GLN A 315 -15.97 -4.16 22.97
CA GLN A 315 -17.06 -5.16 23.12
C GLN A 315 -16.52 -6.59 23.27
N TYR A 316 -15.29 -6.85 22.82
CA TYR A 316 -14.63 -8.16 23.00
C TYR A 316 -13.70 -8.13 24.21
N PRO A 317 -13.28 -9.31 24.71
CA PRO A 317 -12.29 -9.41 25.76
C PRO A 317 -11.03 -8.59 25.46
N ALA A 318 -10.46 -7.98 26.50
CA ALA A 318 -9.35 -7.04 26.36
C ALA A 318 -8.10 -7.66 25.70
N GLU A 319 -7.90 -8.97 25.86
CA GLU A 319 -6.79 -9.72 25.26
C GLU A 319 -6.88 -9.83 23.73
N LEU A 320 -8.00 -9.43 23.12
CA LEU A 320 -8.17 -9.36 21.66
C LEU A 320 -7.84 -7.98 21.09
N VAL A 321 -7.69 -6.97 21.93
CA VAL A 321 -7.32 -5.63 21.49
C VAL A 321 -5.91 -5.65 20.90
N GLY A 322 -5.80 -5.25 19.64
CA GLY A 322 -4.55 -5.28 18.88
C GLY A 322 -4.38 -6.51 18.01
N ASP A 323 -5.23 -7.54 18.13
CA ASP A 323 -5.25 -8.69 17.22
C ASP A 323 -5.91 -8.34 15.89
N ALA A 324 -5.62 -9.13 14.87
CA ALA A 324 -6.13 -8.90 13.52
C ALA A 324 -7.24 -9.87 13.12
N PHE A 325 -8.29 -9.36 12.51
CA PHE A 325 -9.27 -10.15 11.80
C PHE A 325 -9.05 -10.00 10.29
N ILE A 326 -8.95 -11.12 9.58
CA ILE A 326 -8.55 -11.15 8.17
C ILE A 326 -9.54 -11.99 7.37
N PRO A 327 -10.27 -11.40 6.42
CA PRO A 327 -11.19 -12.13 5.57
C PRO A 327 -10.46 -12.83 4.41
N GLU A 328 -10.94 -14.03 4.08
CA GLU A 328 -10.59 -14.79 2.87
C GLU A 328 -11.90 -15.08 2.10
N PRO A 329 -12.33 -14.16 1.23
CA PRO A 329 -13.61 -14.29 0.53
C PRO A 329 -13.71 -15.53 -0.36
N CYS A 330 -12.60 -16.02 -0.92
CA CYS A 330 -12.60 -17.24 -1.72
C CYS A 330 -12.83 -18.49 -0.86
N GLY A 331 -12.39 -18.44 0.39
CA GLY A 331 -12.58 -19.49 1.39
C GLY A 331 -13.84 -19.37 2.23
N ASN A 332 -14.65 -18.32 2.04
CA ASN A 332 -15.86 -18.01 2.81
C ASN A 332 -15.58 -17.99 4.33
N MET A 333 -14.51 -17.30 4.73
CA MET A 333 -14.04 -17.34 6.13
C MET A 333 -13.38 -16.04 6.59
N ILE A 334 -13.25 -15.91 7.92
CA ILE A 334 -12.48 -14.85 8.57
C ILE A 334 -11.58 -15.50 9.62
N ARG A 335 -10.29 -15.18 9.59
CA ARG A 335 -9.30 -15.60 10.57
C ARG A 335 -9.16 -14.57 11.68
N LEU A 336 -9.03 -15.03 12.92
CA LEU A 336 -8.45 -14.27 14.01
C LEU A 336 -6.95 -14.60 14.07
N GLN A 337 -6.12 -13.60 13.90
CA GLN A 337 -4.67 -13.69 13.94
C GLN A 337 -4.18 -13.03 15.22
N LYS A 338 -3.65 -13.82 16.15
CA LYS A 338 -2.98 -13.33 17.36
C LYS A 338 -1.69 -12.63 16.99
N LEU A 339 -1.51 -11.42 17.48
CA LEU A 339 -0.31 -10.62 17.25
C LEU A 339 0.51 -10.50 18.52
N THR A 340 1.81 -10.71 18.40
CA THR A 340 2.76 -10.60 19.51
C THR A 340 3.91 -9.68 19.14
N TRP A 341 4.47 -9.00 20.13
CA TRP A 341 5.60 -8.09 19.98
C TRP A 341 6.74 -8.49 20.88
N LYS A 342 7.93 -8.68 20.30
CA LYS A 342 9.14 -8.94 21.04
C LYS A 342 10.26 -8.05 20.50
N ASP A 343 10.91 -7.29 21.37
CA ASP A 343 12.02 -6.39 21.02
C ASP A 343 11.71 -5.47 19.82
N GLY A 344 10.50 -4.92 19.81
CA GLY A 344 10.01 -4.04 18.74
C GLY A 344 9.63 -4.73 17.43
N ARG A 345 9.72 -6.06 17.34
CA ARG A 345 9.37 -6.85 16.16
C ARG A 345 8.03 -7.56 16.33
N PRO A 346 7.13 -7.41 15.36
CA PRO A 346 5.86 -8.11 15.38
C PRO A 346 5.97 -9.53 14.83
N SER A 347 5.14 -10.40 15.34
CA SER A 347 4.87 -11.74 14.79
C SER A 347 3.39 -12.06 14.93
N GLY A 348 2.93 -13.10 14.24
CA GLY A 348 1.52 -13.47 14.31
C GLY A 348 1.28 -14.96 14.02
N ALA A 349 0.23 -15.50 14.62
CA ALA A 349 -0.21 -16.87 14.43
C ALA A 349 -1.75 -16.96 14.41
N ASN A 350 -2.29 -17.98 13.74
CA ASN A 350 -3.72 -18.29 13.86
C ASN A 350 -4.09 -18.51 15.32
N ALA A 351 -5.18 -17.90 15.76
CA ALA A 351 -5.65 -18.08 17.15
C ALA A 351 -6.15 -19.50 17.45
N TYR A 352 -6.48 -20.26 16.42
CA TYR A 352 -7.10 -21.58 16.57
C TYR A 352 -6.30 -22.66 15.81
N ASP A 353 -6.14 -23.82 16.43
CA ASP A 353 -5.53 -24.95 15.74
C ASP A 353 -6.52 -25.54 14.73
N LYS A 354 -6.08 -25.64 13.46
CA LYS A 354 -6.85 -26.23 12.35
C LYS A 354 -8.31 -25.74 12.26
N ALA A 355 -8.56 -24.49 12.66
CA ALA A 355 -9.87 -23.84 12.61
C ALA A 355 -9.73 -22.35 12.32
N GLU A 356 -10.83 -21.70 11.95
CA GLU A 356 -10.93 -20.28 11.75
C GLU A 356 -11.91 -19.65 12.75
N TRP A 357 -11.82 -18.34 12.94
CA TRP A 357 -12.73 -17.61 13.84
C TRP A 357 -14.19 -17.68 13.37
N LEU A 358 -14.39 -17.51 12.07
CA LEU A 358 -15.70 -17.56 11.42
C LEU A 358 -15.58 -18.25 10.06
N THR A 359 -16.46 -19.20 9.78
CA THR A 359 -16.63 -19.83 8.48
C THR A 359 -18.09 -19.86 8.08
N SER A 360 -18.37 -19.89 6.78
CA SER A 360 -19.73 -20.08 6.26
C SER A 360 -19.77 -21.25 5.30
N THR A 361 -20.90 -21.98 5.30
CA THR A 361 -21.24 -22.98 4.29
C THR A 361 -21.89 -22.38 3.06
N ASP A 362 -22.30 -21.11 3.10
CA ASP A 362 -22.82 -20.36 1.95
C ASP A 362 -21.68 -19.97 1.00
N GLU A 363 -21.75 -20.43 -0.26
CA GLU A 363 -20.77 -20.11 -1.29
C GLU A 363 -20.73 -18.64 -1.66
N ARG A 364 -21.82 -17.92 -1.44
CA ARG A 364 -21.96 -16.50 -1.81
C ARG A 364 -21.49 -15.55 -0.71
N PHE A 365 -21.20 -16.05 0.48
CA PHE A 365 -20.56 -15.25 1.52
C PHE A 365 -19.17 -14.81 1.07
N ARG A 366 -19.02 -13.51 0.78
CA ARG A 366 -17.78 -12.89 0.30
C ARG A 366 -17.37 -11.72 1.21
N PRO A 367 -16.78 -12.00 2.38
CA PRO A 367 -16.34 -10.95 3.28
C PRO A 367 -15.15 -10.21 2.65
N VAL A 368 -15.39 -9.01 2.13
CA VAL A 368 -14.37 -8.25 1.40
C VAL A 368 -13.69 -7.19 2.25
N SER A 369 -14.34 -6.68 3.31
CA SER A 369 -13.78 -5.66 4.18
C SER A 369 -14.33 -5.79 5.60
N LEU A 370 -13.50 -5.48 6.60
CA LEU A 370 -13.87 -5.48 8.02
C LEU A 370 -13.66 -4.11 8.65
N TYR A 371 -14.49 -3.76 9.66
CA TYR A 371 -14.41 -2.48 10.35
C TYR A 371 -14.68 -2.61 11.83
N ASN A 372 -14.04 -1.76 12.68
CA ASN A 372 -14.46 -1.55 14.07
C ASN A 372 -15.70 -0.65 14.06
N GLY A 373 -16.73 -1.03 14.81
CA GLY A 373 -17.96 -0.26 14.93
C GLY A 373 -18.00 0.69 16.12
N PRO A 374 -18.94 1.64 16.11
CA PRO A 374 -19.17 2.58 17.20
C PRO A 374 -19.59 1.89 18.50
N ASP A 375 -20.13 0.68 18.40
CA ASP A 375 -20.58 -0.20 19.48
C ASP A 375 -19.49 -1.17 19.97
N GLY A 376 -18.27 -1.04 19.47
CA GLY A 376 -17.14 -1.88 19.82
C GLY A 376 -17.06 -3.23 19.10
N CYS A 377 -18.02 -3.56 18.25
CA CYS A 377 -18.04 -4.81 17.49
C CYS A 377 -17.20 -4.76 16.20
N VAL A 378 -16.85 -5.93 15.66
CA VAL A 378 -16.33 -6.06 14.29
C VAL A 378 -17.50 -6.19 13.33
N TYR A 379 -17.51 -5.36 12.28
CA TYR A 379 -18.46 -5.39 11.18
C TYR A 379 -17.85 -6.01 9.95
N ILE A 380 -18.65 -6.77 9.20
CA ILE A 380 -18.25 -7.54 8.01
C ILE A 380 -19.05 -7.01 6.83
N VAL A 381 -18.34 -6.49 5.83
CA VAL A 381 -18.94 -6.16 4.53
C VAL A 381 -18.90 -7.41 3.66
N ASP A 382 -20.06 -7.95 3.39
CA ASP A 382 -20.29 -9.12 2.54
C ASP A 382 -20.86 -8.70 1.20
N MET A 383 -20.03 -8.76 0.15
CA MET A 383 -20.47 -8.44 -1.21
C MET A 383 -21.55 -9.38 -1.72
N TYR A 384 -21.67 -10.55 -1.13
CA TYR A 384 -22.65 -11.59 -1.39
C TYR A 384 -22.80 -11.97 -2.88
N ARG A 385 -21.71 -12.39 -3.47
CA ARG A 385 -21.60 -12.68 -4.91
C ARG A 385 -21.11 -14.09 -5.17
N GLY A 386 -21.62 -14.70 -6.23
CA GLY A 386 -21.06 -15.98 -6.71
C GLY A 386 -19.71 -15.80 -7.39
N ILE A 387 -19.52 -14.72 -8.16
CA ILE A 387 -18.25 -14.38 -8.79
C ILE A 387 -17.51 -13.34 -7.94
N LEU A 388 -16.28 -13.67 -7.56
CA LEU A 388 -15.37 -12.70 -6.94
C LEU A 388 -14.24 -12.29 -7.90
N GLN A 389 -13.71 -13.24 -8.69
CA GLN A 389 -12.57 -13.02 -9.56
C GLN A 389 -12.92 -12.13 -10.76
N HIS A 390 -12.15 -11.07 -10.97
CA HIS A 390 -12.33 -10.19 -12.11
C HIS A 390 -11.99 -10.87 -13.45
N LYS A 391 -12.70 -10.52 -14.52
CA LYS A 391 -12.60 -11.08 -15.88
C LYS A 391 -11.17 -11.20 -16.42
N HIS A 392 -10.26 -10.31 -16.04
CA HIS A 392 -8.86 -10.36 -16.46
C HIS A 392 -8.07 -11.56 -15.91
N TYR A 393 -8.61 -12.25 -14.92
CA TYR A 393 -7.92 -13.33 -14.22
C TYR A 393 -8.70 -14.64 -14.21
N VAL A 394 -9.97 -14.64 -14.65
CA VAL A 394 -10.81 -15.83 -14.74
C VAL A 394 -10.14 -16.87 -15.65
N THR A 395 -9.93 -18.08 -15.11
CA THR A 395 -9.43 -19.23 -15.85
C THR A 395 -10.58 -20.01 -16.50
N THR A 396 -10.28 -20.84 -17.52
CA THR A 396 -11.26 -21.76 -18.10
C THR A 396 -11.85 -22.69 -17.05
N PHE A 397 -11.01 -23.14 -16.10
CA PHE A 397 -11.45 -23.94 -14.95
C PHE A 397 -12.53 -23.25 -14.12
N LEU A 398 -12.28 -22.00 -13.68
CA LEU A 398 -13.27 -21.27 -12.89
C LEU A 398 -14.51 -20.91 -13.71
N ARG A 399 -14.35 -20.51 -14.98
CA ARG A 399 -15.47 -20.20 -15.88
C ARG A 399 -16.46 -21.37 -16.00
N LYS A 400 -15.95 -22.60 -16.11
CA LYS A 400 -16.79 -23.79 -16.13
C LYS A 400 -17.66 -23.87 -14.88
N GLN A 401 -17.08 -23.69 -13.70
CA GLN A 401 -17.81 -23.72 -12.43
C GLN A 401 -18.86 -22.59 -12.33
N ILE A 402 -18.51 -21.39 -12.78
CA ILE A 402 -19.43 -20.24 -12.78
C ILE A 402 -20.67 -20.56 -13.60
N ILE A 403 -20.51 -21.07 -14.82
CA ILE A 403 -21.63 -21.34 -15.75
C ILE A 403 -22.48 -22.52 -15.26
N GLU A 404 -21.85 -23.65 -14.95
CA GLU A 404 -22.54 -24.88 -14.51
C GLU A 404 -23.34 -24.67 -13.23
N ARG A 405 -22.84 -23.84 -12.32
CA ARG A 405 -23.43 -23.60 -11.00
C ARG A 405 -24.24 -22.30 -10.94
N LYS A 406 -24.37 -21.58 -12.06
CA LYS A 406 -25.10 -20.29 -12.18
C LYS A 406 -24.63 -19.25 -11.17
N LEU A 407 -23.30 -19.19 -10.91
CA LEU A 407 -22.73 -18.27 -9.96
C LEU A 407 -22.73 -16.81 -10.44
N ASP A 408 -22.89 -16.57 -11.73
CA ASP A 408 -23.04 -15.25 -12.34
C ASP A 408 -24.44 -14.66 -12.17
N LYS A 409 -25.40 -15.42 -11.64
CA LYS A 409 -26.76 -14.99 -11.44
C LYS A 409 -27.04 -14.64 -9.98
N HIS A 410 -28.05 -13.79 -9.82
CA HIS A 410 -28.37 -12.98 -8.66
C HIS A 410 -27.20 -12.07 -8.29
N ILE A 411 -27.21 -10.90 -8.89
CA ILE A 411 -26.42 -9.72 -8.53
C ILE A 411 -27.34 -8.71 -7.84
N GLY A 412 -26.77 -7.71 -7.17
CA GLY A 412 -27.57 -6.70 -6.47
C GLY A 412 -28.06 -7.16 -5.09
N LEU A 413 -27.51 -8.25 -4.55
CA LEU A 413 -27.65 -8.62 -3.15
C LEU A 413 -26.46 -8.04 -2.38
N GLY A 414 -26.56 -8.02 -1.05
CA GLY A 414 -25.46 -7.54 -0.23
C GLY A 414 -25.81 -7.55 1.24
N ARG A 415 -24.81 -7.68 2.10
CA ARG A 415 -25.04 -7.75 3.54
C ARG A 415 -23.94 -7.07 4.33
N ILE A 416 -24.31 -6.55 5.47
CA ILE A 416 -23.40 -6.10 6.50
C ILE A 416 -23.76 -6.87 7.77
N TYR A 417 -22.82 -7.67 8.22
CA TYR A 417 -22.96 -8.37 9.50
C TYR A 417 -22.14 -7.67 10.58
N ARG A 418 -22.53 -7.88 11.83
CA ARG A 418 -21.67 -7.60 12.97
C ARG A 418 -21.52 -8.87 13.79
N VAL A 419 -20.37 -9.01 14.42
CA VAL A 419 -20.11 -10.10 15.36
C VAL A 419 -20.09 -9.51 16.77
N VAL A 420 -20.82 -10.13 17.68
CA VAL A 420 -21.01 -9.70 19.08
C VAL A 420 -20.40 -10.75 19.99
N HIS A 421 -19.65 -10.34 21.01
CA HIS A 421 -19.22 -11.23 22.08
C HIS A 421 -20.33 -11.42 23.09
N THR A 422 -20.71 -12.68 23.38
CA THR A 422 -21.91 -13.00 24.17
C THR A 422 -21.78 -12.68 25.66
N GLY A 423 -20.55 -12.54 26.14
CA GLY A 423 -20.26 -12.23 27.56
C GLY A 423 -20.30 -10.73 27.88
N GLN A 424 -20.51 -9.87 26.89
CA GLN A 424 -20.53 -8.41 27.11
C GLN A 424 -21.77 -7.77 26.49
N LYS A 425 -22.30 -6.73 27.15
CA LYS A 425 -23.41 -5.97 26.61
C LYS A 425 -22.92 -5.03 25.51
N ARG A 426 -23.57 -5.07 24.34
CA ARG A 426 -23.32 -4.13 23.24
C ARG A 426 -23.69 -2.70 23.69
N GLN A 427 -22.80 -1.76 23.40
CA GLN A 427 -23.05 -0.34 23.64
C GLN A 427 -23.80 0.27 22.44
N ALA A 428 -24.59 1.30 22.70
CA ALA A 428 -25.17 2.12 21.65
C ALA A 428 -24.10 3.00 20.99
N ALA A 429 -24.29 3.33 19.71
CA ALA A 429 -23.46 4.31 19.04
C ALA A 429 -23.65 5.68 19.72
N PRO A 430 -22.58 6.41 20.00
CA PRO A 430 -22.68 7.78 20.48
C PRO A 430 -23.23 8.69 19.36
N LYS A 431 -23.95 9.74 19.74
CA LYS A 431 -24.37 10.81 18.83
C LYS A 431 -23.41 11.98 18.99
N MET A 432 -22.32 12.01 18.20
CA MET A 432 -21.23 12.97 18.38
C MET A 432 -21.42 14.26 17.56
N SER A 433 -22.34 14.28 16.60
CA SER A 433 -22.56 15.45 15.73
C SER A 433 -22.96 16.71 16.52
N GLY A 434 -23.76 16.55 17.56
CA GLY A 434 -24.25 17.64 18.43
C GLY A 434 -23.40 17.91 19.67
N GLN A 435 -22.29 17.19 19.87
CA GLN A 435 -21.47 17.37 21.07
C GLN A 435 -20.51 18.56 20.93
N ASP A 436 -20.23 19.23 22.04
CA ASP A 436 -19.23 20.28 22.13
C ASP A 436 -17.80 19.70 22.20
N TYR A 437 -16.79 20.58 22.20
CA TYR A 437 -15.40 20.14 22.17
C TYR A 437 -14.97 19.48 23.49
N GLU A 438 -15.52 19.84 24.63
CA GLU A 438 -15.24 19.19 25.91
C GLU A 438 -15.72 17.73 25.90
N GLN A 439 -16.93 17.49 25.42
CA GLN A 439 -17.51 16.15 25.28
C GLN A 439 -16.71 15.31 24.27
N LEU A 440 -16.29 15.92 23.14
CA LEU A 440 -15.45 15.24 22.17
C LEU A 440 -14.06 14.90 22.73
N ILE A 441 -13.44 15.77 23.50
CA ILE A 441 -12.15 15.50 24.18
C ILE A 441 -12.32 14.33 25.15
N GLY A 442 -13.45 14.23 25.88
CA GLY A 442 -13.76 13.09 26.74
C GLY A 442 -13.77 11.75 26.00
N HIS A 443 -14.15 11.72 24.72
CA HIS A 443 -14.11 10.48 23.92
C HIS A 443 -12.67 10.03 23.58
N LEU A 444 -11.65 10.87 23.70
CA LEU A 444 -10.26 10.46 23.52
C LEU A 444 -9.81 9.42 24.57
N GLU A 445 -10.49 9.34 25.69
CA GLU A 445 -10.26 8.35 26.77
C GLU A 445 -11.00 7.02 26.55
N SER A 446 -11.87 6.95 25.54
CA SER A 446 -12.66 5.74 25.28
C SER A 446 -11.79 4.52 25.01
N GLY A 447 -12.17 3.35 25.52
CA GLY A 447 -11.61 2.05 25.13
C GLY A 447 -11.82 1.74 23.63
N ASN A 448 -12.86 2.30 23.02
CA ASN A 448 -13.20 2.08 21.62
C ASN A 448 -12.41 3.02 20.69
N GLY A 449 -11.57 2.41 19.85
CA GLY A 449 -10.75 3.15 18.87
C GLY A 449 -11.55 3.95 17.85
N TRP A 450 -12.74 3.47 17.46
CA TRP A 450 -13.60 4.22 16.56
C TRP A 450 -14.05 5.55 17.19
N ARG A 451 -14.39 5.54 18.50
CA ARG A 451 -14.78 6.76 19.22
C ARG A 451 -13.64 7.76 19.31
N ARG A 452 -12.42 7.29 19.61
CA ARG A 452 -11.23 8.16 19.66
C ARG A 452 -10.91 8.78 18.30
N ASP A 453 -10.92 7.97 17.24
CA ASP A 453 -10.64 8.43 15.88
C ASP A 453 -11.69 9.45 15.39
N THR A 454 -12.97 9.20 15.68
CA THR A 454 -14.08 10.10 15.32
C THR A 454 -14.00 11.42 16.09
N ALA A 455 -13.72 11.38 17.37
CA ALA A 455 -13.54 12.57 18.18
C ALA A 455 -12.35 13.42 17.72
N GLN A 456 -11.21 12.79 17.46
CA GLN A 456 -10.05 13.47 16.88
C GLN A 456 -10.40 14.15 15.55
N ARG A 457 -11.06 13.43 14.63
CA ARG A 457 -11.50 13.98 13.34
C ARG A 457 -12.37 15.22 13.53
N LEU A 458 -13.41 15.13 14.36
CA LEU A 458 -14.35 16.23 14.60
C LEU A 458 -13.66 17.45 15.23
N LEU A 459 -12.78 17.24 16.22
CA LEU A 459 -12.00 18.31 16.84
C LEU A 459 -11.10 19.03 15.83
N VAL A 460 -10.40 18.27 14.97
CA VAL A 460 -9.55 18.83 13.90
C VAL A 460 -10.39 19.58 12.87
N GLU A 461 -11.52 19.02 12.44
CA GLU A 461 -12.39 19.63 11.42
C GLU A 461 -13.06 20.92 11.91
N ARG A 462 -13.55 20.93 13.16
CA ARG A 462 -14.21 22.11 13.76
C ARG A 462 -13.21 23.18 14.14
N ASN A 463 -12.06 22.80 14.60
CA ASN A 463 -10.93 23.66 14.98
C ASN A 463 -11.37 24.81 15.94
N GLU A 464 -12.10 24.44 16.98
CA GLU A 464 -12.65 25.40 17.96
C GLU A 464 -11.56 25.94 18.87
N LYS A 465 -11.49 27.27 19.04
CA LYS A 465 -10.43 27.97 19.79
C LYS A 465 -10.36 27.58 21.28
N GLY A 466 -11.43 27.08 21.85
CA GLY A 466 -11.50 26.62 23.25
C GLY A 466 -10.81 25.27 23.49
N ALA A 467 -10.69 24.44 22.46
CA ALA A 467 -10.19 23.08 22.60
C ALA A 467 -8.68 22.97 22.89
N PRO A 468 -7.76 23.75 22.28
CA PRO A 468 -6.32 23.55 22.45
C PRO A 468 -5.81 23.61 23.91
N PRO A 469 -6.29 24.48 24.83
CA PRO A 469 -5.85 24.46 26.21
C PRO A 469 -6.16 23.12 26.91
N ILE A 470 -7.37 22.60 26.75
CA ILE A 470 -7.81 21.33 27.35
C ILE A 470 -7.06 20.16 26.71
N LEU A 471 -6.85 20.18 25.38
CA LEU A 471 -6.07 19.17 24.69
C LEU A 471 -4.60 19.11 25.15
N ARG A 472 -3.97 20.26 25.48
CA ARG A 472 -2.63 20.28 26.05
C ARG A 472 -2.58 19.65 27.45
N GLU A 473 -3.59 19.90 28.25
CA GLU A 473 -3.76 19.25 29.54
C GLU A 473 -3.97 17.74 29.36
N THR A 474 -4.88 17.33 28.49
CA THR A 474 -5.10 15.92 28.14
C THR A 474 -3.82 15.25 27.64
N ALA A 475 -3.06 15.89 26.74
CA ALA A 475 -1.83 15.36 26.17
C ALA A 475 -0.73 15.11 27.21
N THR A 476 -0.78 15.74 28.36
CA THR A 476 0.29 15.73 29.37
C THR A 476 -0.13 15.23 30.76
N ALA A 477 -1.43 15.07 31.01
CA ALA A 477 -1.94 14.74 32.35
C ALA A 477 -2.99 13.62 32.38
N SER A 478 -3.63 13.26 31.27
CA SER A 478 -4.60 12.15 31.28
C SER A 478 -3.92 10.84 31.71
N GLU A 479 -4.59 10.05 32.53
CA GLU A 479 -4.14 8.72 32.94
C GLU A 479 -4.07 7.74 31.76
N HIS A 480 -4.86 7.98 30.71
CA HIS A 480 -4.95 7.12 29.53
C HIS A 480 -3.92 7.51 28.45
N HIS A 481 -2.89 6.71 28.28
CA HIS A 481 -1.86 6.98 27.27
C HIS A 481 -2.39 7.13 25.83
N LEU A 482 -3.51 6.45 25.49
CA LEU A 482 -4.13 6.62 24.18
C LEU A 482 -4.79 8.00 24.06
N ALA A 483 -5.38 8.54 25.14
CA ALA A 483 -5.90 9.90 25.13
C ALA A 483 -4.77 10.92 24.96
N ARG A 484 -3.65 10.76 25.69
CA ARG A 484 -2.47 11.62 25.54
C ARG A 484 -1.96 11.63 24.10
N GLN A 485 -1.88 10.45 23.48
CA GLN A 485 -1.46 10.30 22.08
C GLN A 485 -2.43 10.96 21.11
N HIS A 486 -3.74 10.71 21.24
CA HIS A 486 -4.75 11.32 20.38
C HIS A 486 -4.79 12.84 20.53
N ALA A 487 -4.64 13.36 21.76
CA ALA A 487 -4.58 14.79 22.02
C ALA A 487 -3.40 15.47 21.30
N LEU A 488 -2.22 14.83 21.26
CA LEU A 488 -1.07 15.32 20.51
C LEU A 488 -1.37 15.42 19.00
N TRP A 489 -2.00 14.40 18.42
CA TRP A 489 -2.35 14.40 17.01
C TRP A 489 -3.52 15.34 16.70
N THR A 490 -4.44 15.52 17.64
CA THR A 490 -5.50 16.53 17.52
C THR A 490 -4.92 17.94 17.49
N LEU A 491 -4.00 18.24 18.42
CA LEU A 491 -3.29 19.52 18.44
C LEU A 491 -2.48 19.74 17.16
N GLU A 492 -1.84 18.69 16.61
CA GLU A 492 -1.15 18.77 15.31
C GLU A 492 -2.11 19.17 14.19
N GLY A 493 -3.25 18.48 14.10
CA GLY A 493 -4.25 18.75 13.06
C GLY A 493 -4.91 20.14 13.18
N MET A 494 -5.03 20.66 14.41
CA MET A 494 -5.57 21.99 14.70
C MET A 494 -4.52 23.11 14.58
N GLY A 495 -3.24 22.80 14.43
CA GLY A 495 -2.16 23.81 14.52
C GLY A 495 -1.97 24.38 15.92
N GLY A 496 -2.41 23.67 16.96
CA GLY A 496 -2.43 24.08 18.36
C GLY A 496 -1.23 23.60 19.19
N LEU A 497 -0.22 22.96 18.55
CA LEU A 497 1.00 22.48 19.23
C LEU A 497 1.86 23.64 19.73
N ASP A 498 2.49 23.45 20.88
CA ASP A 498 3.54 24.32 21.38
C ASP A 498 4.73 23.52 21.94
N ALA A 499 5.89 24.18 22.06
CA ALA A 499 7.11 23.53 22.51
C ALA A 499 7.03 22.96 23.94
N PRO A 500 6.40 23.61 24.94
CA PRO A 500 6.26 23.04 26.27
C PRO A 500 5.46 21.74 26.31
N THR A 501 4.35 21.65 25.59
CA THR A 501 3.53 20.44 25.50
C THR A 501 4.31 19.29 24.86
N ILE A 502 5.01 19.57 23.76
CA ILE A 502 5.85 18.57 23.09
C ILE A 502 6.98 18.10 24.00
N ALA A 503 7.68 19.03 24.65
CA ALA A 503 8.79 18.70 25.55
C ALA A 503 8.34 17.80 26.71
N ARG A 504 7.19 18.06 27.30
CA ARG A 504 6.62 17.22 28.35
C ARG A 504 6.24 15.83 27.84
N ALA A 505 5.60 15.75 26.66
CA ALA A 505 5.23 14.49 26.03
C ALA A 505 6.44 13.65 25.57
N LEU A 506 7.58 14.25 25.29
CA LEU A 506 8.84 13.54 25.00
C LEU A 506 9.37 12.79 26.23
N GLY A 507 9.03 13.22 27.47
CA GLY A 507 9.32 12.55 28.73
C GLY A 507 8.18 11.67 29.26
N ASP A 508 7.16 11.34 28.47
CA ASP A 508 6.01 10.54 28.88
C ASP A 508 6.40 9.14 29.35
N ASP A 509 5.70 8.59 30.35
CA ASP A 509 5.93 7.24 30.86
C ASP A 509 5.73 6.17 29.79
N HIS A 510 4.79 6.39 28.87
CA HIS A 510 4.44 5.41 27.86
C HIS A 510 5.22 5.61 26.56
N PRO A 511 5.98 4.61 26.06
CA PRO A 511 6.86 4.77 24.90
C PRO A 511 6.11 5.16 23.62
N ARG A 512 4.84 4.81 23.49
CA ARG A 512 4.03 5.18 22.31
C ARG A 512 3.65 6.65 22.30
N VAL A 513 3.50 7.26 23.45
CA VAL A 513 3.31 8.72 23.56
C VAL A 513 4.59 9.45 23.20
N ARG A 514 5.77 8.98 23.67
CA ARG A 514 7.06 9.53 23.28
C ARG A 514 7.31 9.45 21.76
N ILE A 515 6.91 8.33 21.12
CA ILE A 515 6.96 8.18 19.66
C ILE A 515 6.04 9.21 18.96
N ALA A 516 4.81 9.39 19.44
CA ALA A 516 3.91 10.40 18.92
C ALA A 516 4.50 11.80 19.09
N ALA A 517 5.04 12.11 20.27
CA ALA A 517 5.68 13.39 20.57
C ALA A 517 6.86 13.70 19.62
N LEU A 518 7.71 12.70 19.32
CA LEU A 518 8.79 12.84 18.33
C LEU A 518 8.23 13.18 16.94
N ARG A 519 7.16 12.53 16.52
CA ARG A 519 6.55 12.76 15.21
C ARG A 519 5.87 14.13 15.11
N VAL A 520 5.12 14.53 16.14
CA VAL A 520 4.48 15.87 16.13
C VAL A 520 5.52 17.00 16.30
N ALA A 521 6.67 16.73 16.93
CA ALA A 521 7.79 17.67 16.97
C ALA A 521 8.34 17.97 15.57
N GLU A 522 8.35 16.97 14.66
CA GLU A 522 8.72 17.21 13.26
C GLU A 522 7.73 18.15 12.56
N SER A 523 6.42 17.86 12.70
CA SER A 523 5.36 18.73 12.15
C SER A 523 5.46 20.13 12.71
N PHE A 524 5.59 20.26 14.02
CA PHE A 524 5.76 21.56 14.69
C PHE A 524 6.99 22.32 14.15
N ALA A 525 8.14 21.65 14.10
CA ALA A 525 9.35 22.26 13.58
C ALA A 525 9.24 22.69 12.10
N ALA A 526 8.44 21.99 11.31
CA ALA A 526 8.20 22.29 9.91
C ALA A 526 7.28 23.50 9.71
N THR A 527 6.38 23.81 10.66
CA THR A 527 5.51 25.00 10.58
C THR A 527 6.22 26.29 10.93
N LEU A 528 7.35 26.21 11.66
CA LEU A 528 8.12 27.37 12.09
C LEU A 528 8.98 27.92 10.95
N GLY A 529 9.01 29.27 10.85
CA GLY A 529 9.85 30.01 9.92
C GLY A 529 11.32 30.11 10.37
N SER A 530 11.98 31.19 9.95
CA SER A 530 13.40 31.48 10.28
C SER A 530 13.55 32.66 11.24
N SER A 531 12.48 33.14 11.86
CA SER A 531 12.54 34.22 12.84
C SER A 531 13.32 33.77 14.09
N LYS A 532 13.75 34.75 14.90
CA LYS A 532 14.39 34.46 16.17
C LYS A 532 13.49 33.66 17.11
N ALA A 533 12.22 34.03 17.20
CA ALA A 533 11.22 33.33 18.00
C ALA A 533 11.01 31.88 17.54
N ASP A 534 10.95 31.65 16.24
CA ASP A 534 10.83 30.30 15.66
C ASP A 534 12.05 29.44 15.95
N THR A 535 13.24 30.06 15.92
CA THR A 535 14.49 29.36 16.27
C THR A 535 14.53 29.02 17.76
N GLU A 536 14.14 29.95 18.63
CA GLU A 536 14.02 29.75 20.07
C GLU A 536 13.02 28.64 20.41
N ALA A 537 11.88 28.59 19.72
CA ALA A 537 10.89 27.54 19.88
C ALA A 537 11.43 26.15 19.53
N ARG A 538 12.24 26.02 18.44
CA ARG A 538 12.92 24.76 18.12
C ARG A 538 14.00 24.40 19.14
N VAL A 539 14.79 25.39 19.61
CA VAL A 539 15.86 25.17 20.60
C VAL A 539 15.28 24.74 21.95
N ALA A 540 14.09 25.23 22.32
CA ALA A 540 13.41 24.83 23.55
C ALA A 540 13.10 23.32 23.63
N LEU A 541 13.06 22.62 22.51
CA LEU A 541 12.89 21.16 22.47
C LEU A 541 14.18 20.38 22.75
N LEU A 542 15.35 21.01 22.62
CA LEU A 542 16.65 20.30 22.65
C LEU A 542 16.91 19.53 23.95
N PRO A 543 16.58 20.05 25.16
CA PRO A 543 16.76 19.28 26.39
C PRO A 543 15.96 17.97 26.37
N ALA A 544 14.66 18.03 26.06
CA ALA A 544 13.80 16.85 26.00
C ALA A 544 14.19 15.89 24.88
N LEU A 545 14.64 16.41 23.71
CA LEU A 545 15.18 15.58 22.63
C LEU A 545 16.48 14.88 23.05
N THR A 546 17.30 15.51 23.89
CA THR A 546 18.52 14.90 24.41
C THR A 546 18.22 13.78 25.40
N GLU A 547 17.21 13.95 26.22
CA GLU A 547 16.75 12.94 27.16
C GLU A 547 16.13 11.73 26.43
N VAL A 548 15.17 11.94 25.53
CA VAL A 548 14.53 10.86 24.76
C VAL A 548 15.51 10.12 23.83
N ALA A 549 16.60 10.74 23.45
CA ALA A 549 17.67 10.06 22.72
C ALA A 549 18.41 9.00 23.57
N GLN A 550 18.22 8.97 24.88
CA GLN A 550 18.76 7.93 25.77
C GLN A 550 17.74 6.82 26.09
N ASP A 551 16.59 6.82 25.43
CA ASP A 551 15.45 5.93 25.71
C ASP A 551 15.83 4.44 25.67
N GLU A 552 15.27 3.67 26.58
CA GLU A 552 15.48 2.21 26.65
C GLU A 552 14.62 1.44 25.65
N ASP A 553 13.48 2.01 25.18
CA ASP A 553 12.62 1.35 24.20
C ASP A 553 13.22 1.43 22.79
N ALA A 554 13.38 0.29 22.14
CA ALA A 554 13.97 0.18 20.81
C ALA A 554 13.15 0.91 19.72
N ASN A 555 11.83 0.99 19.84
CA ASN A 555 11.00 1.69 18.85
C ASN A 555 11.11 3.22 19.04
N VAL A 556 11.25 3.70 20.28
CA VAL A 556 11.51 5.11 20.54
C VAL A 556 12.85 5.49 19.93
N ARG A 557 13.91 4.70 20.14
CA ARG A 557 15.21 4.93 19.50
C ARG A 557 15.14 4.96 17.98
N GLN A 558 14.36 4.06 17.37
CA GLN A 558 14.13 4.11 15.92
C GLN A 558 13.46 5.43 15.49
N GLN A 559 12.44 5.88 16.24
CA GLN A 559 11.76 7.13 15.94
C GLN A 559 12.67 8.35 16.15
N VAL A 560 13.54 8.35 17.16
CA VAL A 560 14.57 9.40 17.35
C VAL A 560 15.41 9.57 16.08
N ALA A 561 15.93 8.47 15.53
CA ALA A 561 16.74 8.51 14.30
C ALA A 561 15.95 9.03 13.08
N LEU A 562 14.66 8.72 13.02
CA LEU A 562 13.77 9.14 11.93
C LEU A 562 13.37 10.62 12.04
N SER A 563 13.16 11.11 13.28
CA SER A 563 12.61 12.45 13.53
C SER A 563 13.68 13.53 13.66
N LEU A 564 14.79 13.27 14.37
CA LEU A 564 15.82 14.29 14.60
C LEU A 564 16.32 14.98 13.31
N PRO A 565 16.57 14.29 12.18
CA PRO A 565 17.04 14.93 10.97
C PRO A 565 16.10 16.00 10.40
N ALA A 566 14.81 15.94 10.73
CA ALA A 566 13.78 16.90 10.28
C ALA A 566 13.73 18.15 11.16
N ILE A 567 14.17 18.05 12.43
CA ILE A 567 14.16 19.15 13.40
C ILE A 567 15.42 20.00 13.19
N LYS A 568 15.28 21.07 12.43
CA LYS A 568 16.39 21.98 12.06
C LYS A 568 16.65 23.00 13.17
N ALA A 569 17.25 22.56 14.29
CA ALA A 569 17.65 23.44 15.39
C ALA A 569 19.16 23.31 15.68
N PRO A 570 19.80 24.39 16.16
CA PRO A 570 21.17 24.33 16.67
C PRO A 570 21.33 23.21 17.72
N GLY A 571 22.40 22.42 17.61
CA GLY A 571 22.67 21.29 18.52
C GLY A 571 22.05 19.95 18.11
N VAL A 572 20.96 19.93 17.35
CA VAL A 572 20.28 18.67 16.95
C VAL A 572 21.19 17.77 16.11
N GLU A 573 22.01 18.31 15.21
CA GLU A 573 22.92 17.49 14.42
C GLU A 573 24.01 16.84 15.29
N SER A 574 24.52 17.56 16.30
CA SER A 574 25.50 16.98 17.24
C SER A 574 24.84 15.87 18.06
N LEU A 575 23.63 16.07 18.54
CA LEU A 575 22.84 15.05 19.23
C LEU A 575 22.62 13.81 18.32
N LEU A 576 22.24 14.01 17.06
CA LEU A 576 22.00 12.92 16.10
C LEU A 576 23.29 12.12 15.86
N ARG A 577 24.44 12.77 15.71
CA ARG A 577 25.73 12.08 15.56
C ARG A 577 26.06 11.22 16.78
N ALA A 578 25.98 11.79 17.99
CA ALA A 578 26.22 11.05 19.22
C ALA A 578 25.25 9.87 19.38
N PHE A 579 23.97 10.07 19.07
CA PHE A 579 22.95 9.04 19.10
C PHE A 579 23.25 7.88 18.12
N VAL A 580 23.61 8.21 16.89
CA VAL A 580 23.89 7.18 15.86
C VAL A 580 25.15 6.40 16.20
N VAL A 581 26.19 7.03 16.73
CA VAL A 581 27.40 6.33 17.22
C VAL A 581 27.02 5.24 18.21
N LYS A 582 26.12 5.53 19.14
CA LYS A 582 25.68 4.60 20.19
C LYS A 582 24.78 3.48 19.68
N HIS A 583 23.98 3.72 18.64
CA HIS A 583 22.89 2.82 18.21
C HIS A 583 22.98 2.37 16.74
N ALA A 584 24.14 2.48 16.10
CA ALA A 584 24.35 2.13 14.70
C ALA A 584 24.23 0.63 14.40
N GLU A 585 24.11 -0.24 15.38
CA GLU A 585 23.82 -1.66 15.18
C GLU A 585 22.40 -1.88 14.60
N ASN A 586 21.46 -1.00 14.90
CA ASN A 586 20.11 -1.06 14.39
C ASN A 586 20.03 -0.49 12.96
N SER A 587 19.56 -1.31 12.01
CA SER A 587 19.46 -0.92 10.61
C SER A 587 18.47 0.23 10.36
N VAL A 588 17.38 0.30 11.13
CA VAL A 588 16.39 1.40 11.02
C VAL A 588 17.00 2.71 11.51
N VAL A 589 17.84 2.67 12.55
CA VAL A 589 18.58 3.85 13.04
C VAL A 589 19.54 4.38 11.97
N ARG A 590 20.33 3.49 11.34
CA ARG A 590 21.21 3.88 10.23
C ARG A 590 20.43 4.50 9.07
N ASP A 591 19.36 3.85 8.65
CA ASP A 591 18.53 4.33 7.56
C ASP A 591 17.83 5.64 7.89
N GLY A 592 17.40 5.82 9.14
CA GLY A 592 16.80 7.07 9.63
C GLY A 592 17.72 8.26 9.43
N LEU A 593 18.99 8.12 9.82
CA LEU A 593 20.01 9.14 9.55
C LEU A 593 20.18 9.39 8.05
N ILE A 594 20.41 8.33 7.26
CA ILE A 594 20.72 8.47 5.83
C ILE A 594 19.54 9.10 5.06
N THR A 595 18.31 8.64 5.34
CA THR A 595 17.13 9.19 4.68
C THR A 595 16.83 10.62 5.11
N GLY A 596 17.09 10.95 6.36
CA GLY A 596 16.90 12.29 6.91
C GLY A 596 17.95 13.31 6.44
N LEU A 597 19.08 12.86 5.92
CA LEU A 597 20.14 13.71 5.37
C LEU A 597 19.99 13.99 3.87
N ALA A 598 18.85 13.66 3.25
CA ALA A 598 18.64 13.89 1.84
C ALA A 598 19.07 15.30 1.40
N GLY A 599 19.97 15.38 0.41
CA GLY A 599 20.56 16.62 -0.09
C GLY A 599 21.69 17.21 0.79
N ARG A 600 21.92 16.67 1.99
CA ARG A 600 22.97 17.11 2.94
C ARG A 600 24.05 16.05 3.21
N GLU A 601 24.08 15.00 2.40
CA GLU A 601 24.95 13.84 2.60
C GLU A 601 26.43 14.23 2.55
N LEU A 602 26.81 15.07 1.62
CA LEU A 602 28.21 15.50 1.46
C LEU A 602 28.67 16.37 2.63
N GLU A 603 27.86 17.31 3.04
CA GLU A 603 28.11 18.22 4.16
C GLU A 603 28.27 17.44 5.49
N PHE A 604 27.50 16.38 5.66
CA PHE A 604 27.65 15.48 6.79
C PHE A 604 28.95 14.68 6.69
N LEU A 605 29.28 14.11 5.53
CA LEU A 605 30.54 13.38 5.31
C LEU A 605 31.78 14.25 5.56
N GLN A 606 31.74 15.54 5.20
CA GLN A 606 32.84 16.48 5.48
C GLN A 606 33.12 16.65 7.00
N ARG A 607 32.07 16.51 7.83
CA ARG A 607 32.22 16.65 9.30
C ARG A 607 32.67 15.35 9.98
N VAL A 608 32.35 14.18 9.43
CA VAL A 608 32.62 12.90 10.08
C VAL A 608 33.71 12.08 9.40
N GLY A 609 34.04 12.40 8.15
CA GLY A 609 34.94 11.59 7.32
C GLY A 609 36.37 11.46 7.87
N ALA A 610 36.83 12.45 8.62
CA ALA A 610 38.14 12.43 9.30
C ALA A 610 38.12 11.77 10.71
N SER A 611 36.92 11.43 11.22
CA SER A 611 36.80 10.81 12.53
C SER A 611 37.19 9.35 12.47
N GLU A 612 38.18 8.93 13.25
CA GLU A 612 38.62 7.53 13.31
C GLU A 612 37.47 6.58 13.64
N GLU A 613 36.62 6.95 14.59
CA GLU A 613 35.46 6.16 14.99
C GLU A 613 34.51 5.89 13.81
N TRP A 614 34.23 6.90 12.96
CA TRP A 614 33.32 6.77 11.83
C TRP A 614 33.89 5.95 10.65
N VAL A 615 35.21 5.87 10.55
CA VAL A 615 35.85 5.12 9.46
C VAL A 615 36.25 3.72 9.84
N THR A 616 36.47 3.43 11.14
CA THR A 616 36.92 2.12 11.65
C THR A 616 35.76 1.25 12.16
N ASN A 617 34.78 1.83 12.86
CA ASN A 617 33.60 1.09 13.33
C ASN A 617 32.77 0.56 12.15
N GLY A 618 32.52 -0.74 12.14
CA GLY A 618 31.84 -1.42 11.02
C GLY A 618 30.45 -0.88 10.69
N ASN A 619 29.65 -0.52 11.70
CA ASN A 619 28.29 0.00 11.50
C ASN A 619 28.30 1.46 11.00
N LEU A 620 29.15 2.30 11.57
CA LEU A 620 29.31 3.70 11.17
C LEU A 620 29.92 3.79 9.76
N ARG A 621 30.90 2.94 9.44
CA ARG A 621 31.46 2.79 8.10
C ARG A 621 30.38 2.50 7.07
N ASN A 622 29.39 1.64 7.38
CA ASN A 622 28.29 1.37 6.48
C ASN A 622 27.46 2.62 6.18
N ILE A 623 27.30 3.52 7.15
CA ILE A 623 26.62 4.81 6.95
C ILE A 623 27.46 5.70 6.02
N VAL A 624 28.77 5.82 6.29
CA VAL A 624 29.69 6.61 5.45
C VAL A 624 29.64 6.14 3.99
N GLN A 625 29.74 4.82 3.77
CA GLN A 625 29.63 4.22 2.44
C GLN A 625 28.26 4.49 1.78
N ALA A 626 27.15 4.38 2.54
CA ALA A 626 25.83 4.63 2.01
C ALA A 626 25.63 6.10 1.62
N LEU A 627 26.09 7.05 2.44
CA LEU A 627 26.02 8.48 2.14
C LEU A 627 26.89 8.85 0.93
N ALA A 628 28.12 8.31 0.82
CA ALA A 628 28.94 8.47 -0.38
C ALA A 628 28.26 7.90 -1.63
N GLY A 629 27.57 6.77 -1.46
CA GLY A 629 26.73 6.18 -2.50
C GLY A 629 25.55 7.06 -2.90
N CYS A 630 24.91 7.75 -1.95
CA CYS A 630 23.83 8.71 -2.25
C CYS A 630 24.36 9.86 -3.12
N VAL A 631 25.51 10.45 -2.76
CA VAL A 631 26.14 11.51 -3.58
C VAL A 631 26.47 11.01 -4.98
N ALA A 632 26.97 9.78 -5.12
CA ALA A 632 27.25 9.19 -6.42
C ALA A 632 25.97 9.01 -7.27
N ARG A 633 24.86 8.56 -6.66
CA ARG A 633 23.56 8.38 -7.33
C ARG A 633 22.91 9.68 -7.78
N GLN A 634 23.26 10.80 -7.14
CA GLN A 634 22.83 12.13 -7.58
C GLN A 634 23.43 12.48 -8.96
N ARG A 635 24.56 11.88 -9.33
CA ARG A 635 25.29 12.11 -10.60
C ARG A 635 25.59 13.59 -10.86
N ASN A 636 25.68 14.37 -9.78
CA ASN A 636 26.05 15.79 -9.84
C ASN A 636 27.58 15.92 -9.88
N VAL A 637 28.12 16.46 -10.97
CA VAL A 637 29.56 16.57 -11.21
C VAL A 637 30.26 17.33 -10.07
N VAL A 638 29.66 18.46 -9.64
CA VAL A 638 30.27 19.32 -8.60
C VAL A 638 30.32 18.61 -7.26
N ARG A 639 29.21 17.99 -6.82
CA ARG A 639 29.15 17.25 -5.55
C ARG A 639 30.05 16.01 -5.59
N LEU A 640 30.14 15.33 -6.72
CA LEU A 640 31.00 14.16 -6.87
C LEU A 640 32.47 14.56 -6.86
N GLU A 641 32.85 15.68 -7.48
CA GLU A 641 34.20 16.23 -7.39
C GLU A 641 34.57 16.60 -5.97
N GLN A 642 33.67 17.24 -5.24
CA GLN A 642 33.87 17.58 -3.82
C GLN A 642 34.04 16.33 -2.95
N LEU A 643 33.24 15.26 -3.22
CA LEU A 643 33.39 13.98 -2.54
C LEU A 643 34.73 13.31 -2.82
N LEU A 644 35.24 13.38 -4.07
CA LEU A 644 36.58 12.87 -4.42
C LEU A 644 37.69 13.65 -3.75
N LYS A 645 37.56 14.98 -3.67
CA LYS A 645 38.53 15.83 -2.92
C LYS A 645 38.50 15.52 -1.43
N LEU A 646 37.34 15.30 -0.85
CA LEU A 646 37.21 14.84 0.52
C LEU A 646 37.93 13.48 0.70
N ALA A 647 37.64 12.51 -0.20
CA ALA A 647 38.31 11.20 -0.12
C ALA A 647 39.81 11.33 -0.13
N GLN A 648 40.40 12.12 -1.04
CA GLN A 648 41.84 12.38 -1.15
C GLN A 648 42.42 12.96 0.14
N SER A 649 41.69 13.82 0.85
CA SER A 649 42.18 14.48 2.06
C SER A 649 42.16 13.60 3.33
N LEU A 650 41.56 12.41 3.26
CA LEU A 650 41.41 11.50 4.39
C LEU A 650 42.60 10.54 4.54
N PRO A 651 42.81 9.96 5.73
CA PRO A 651 43.66 8.78 5.89
C PRO A 651 43.19 7.63 5.01
N THR A 652 44.08 6.70 4.65
CA THR A 652 43.83 5.57 3.76
C THR A 652 42.53 4.82 4.03
N VAL A 653 42.21 4.54 5.31
CA VAL A 653 40.95 3.86 5.68
C VAL A 653 39.73 4.69 5.30
N GLY A 654 39.82 6.01 5.48
CA GLY A 654 38.76 6.94 5.07
C GLY A 654 38.58 7.00 3.54
N GLN A 655 39.70 7.04 2.82
CA GLN A 655 39.72 6.98 1.35
C GLN A 655 39.01 5.71 0.85
N VAL A 656 39.45 4.54 1.36
CA VAL A 656 38.84 3.24 1.01
C VAL A 656 37.34 3.24 1.25
N ASN A 657 36.86 3.78 2.40
CA ASN A 657 35.46 3.79 2.75
C ASN A 657 34.62 4.65 1.79
N LEU A 658 35.07 5.86 1.46
CA LEU A 658 34.32 6.71 0.52
C LEU A 658 34.34 6.15 -0.89
N LEU A 659 35.51 5.71 -1.37
CA LEU A 659 35.65 5.10 -2.69
C LEU A 659 34.83 3.81 -2.83
N ASP A 660 34.79 2.97 -1.81
CA ASP A 660 33.98 1.76 -1.78
C ASP A 660 32.47 2.07 -1.82
N GLY A 661 32.05 3.11 -1.08
CA GLY A 661 30.67 3.60 -1.13
C GLY A 661 30.26 4.09 -2.51
N ILE A 662 31.13 4.87 -3.18
CA ILE A 662 30.90 5.33 -4.56
C ILE A 662 30.85 4.10 -5.50
N ASN A 663 31.81 3.17 -5.38
CA ASN A 663 31.87 1.97 -6.21
C ASN A 663 30.65 1.06 -6.05
N LYS A 664 30.19 0.83 -4.81
CA LYS A 664 28.97 0.06 -4.52
C LYS A 664 27.74 0.68 -5.15
N ALA A 665 27.68 2.01 -5.15
CA ALA A 665 26.58 2.75 -5.78
C ALA A 665 26.67 2.76 -7.31
N ALA A 666 27.88 2.97 -7.83
CA ALA A 666 28.13 3.01 -9.28
C ALA A 666 27.94 1.64 -9.95
N PHE A 667 28.35 0.57 -9.25
CA PHE A 667 28.33 -0.81 -9.76
C PHE A 667 27.56 -1.75 -8.81
N PRO A 668 26.27 -1.54 -8.59
CA PRO A 668 25.48 -2.45 -7.79
C PRO A 668 25.43 -3.83 -8.46
N LYS A 669 25.17 -4.89 -7.67
CA LYS A 669 24.94 -6.22 -8.23
C LYS A 669 23.79 -6.14 -9.24
N GLY A 670 24.11 -6.25 -10.52
CA GLY A 670 23.15 -6.26 -11.61
C GLY A 670 23.29 -5.13 -12.60
N ARG A 671 23.65 -3.89 -12.22
CA ARG A 671 23.79 -2.81 -13.18
C ARG A 671 24.69 -1.69 -12.69
N ALA A 672 25.58 -1.23 -13.56
CA ALA A 672 26.33 0.00 -13.35
C ALA A 672 25.42 1.24 -13.56
N LEU A 673 25.64 2.28 -12.76
CA LEU A 673 25.07 3.59 -13.06
C LEU A 673 25.66 4.09 -14.39
N LYS A 674 24.90 4.94 -15.09
CA LYS A 674 25.45 5.63 -16.26
C LYS A 674 26.64 6.47 -15.85
N PRO A 675 27.69 6.52 -16.67
CA PRO A 675 28.85 7.34 -16.39
C PRO A 675 28.51 8.81 -16.16
N VAL A 676 29.30 9.47 -15.34
CA VAL A 676 29.27 10.92 -15.14
C VAL A 676 30.44 11.53 -15.89
N THR A 677 30.13 12.48 -16.78
CA THR A 677 31.13 13.11 -17.64
C THR A 677 31.72 14.34 -16.99
N PHE A 678 33.03 14.34 -16.82
CA PHE A 678 33.83 15.46 -16.37
C PHE A 678 34.51 16.12 -17.57
N LYS A 679 34.84 17.42 -17.45
CA LYS A 679 35.55 18.15 -18.51
C LYS A 679 37.00 17.63 -18.69
N SER A 680 37.66 17.30 -17.59
CA SER A 680 39.00 16.72 -17.50
C SER A 680 39.06 15.69 -16.39
N GLN A 681 40.13 14.91 -16.33
CA GLN A 681 40.37 13.99 -15.22
C GLN A 681 40.37 14.74 -13.89
N PRO A 682 39.57 14.32 -12.89
CA PRO A 682 39.66 14.91 -11.57
C PRO A 682 41.04 14.71 -10.95
N LEU A 683 41.69 15.81 -10.54
CA LEU A 683 43.04 15.76 -9.94
C LEU A 683 43.11 14.84 -8.72
N SER A 684 42.05 14.80 -7.92
CA SER A 684 41.94 13.89 -6.78
C SER A 684 41.96 12.40 -7.21
N MET A 685 41.35 12.05 -8.32
CA MET A 685 41.45 10.68 -8.83
C MET A 685 42.84 10.36 -9.38
N ALA A 686 43.48 11.30 -10.07
CA ALA A 686 44.85 11.10 -10.56
C ALA A 686 45.82 10.86 -9.36
N SER A 687 45.75 11.70 -8.34
CA SER A 687 46.57 11.55 -7.13
C SER A 687 46.32 10.23 -6.39
N MET A 688 45.05 9.84 -6.20
CA MET A 688 44.71 8.57 -5.53
C MET A 688 45.05 7.34 -6.37
N ALA A 689 45.18 7.45 -7.68
CA ALA A 689 45.64 6.37 -8.54
C ALA A 689 47.13 6.03 -8.32
N GLU A 690 47.88 7.00 -7.79
CA GLU A 690 49.34 6.87 -7.47
C GLU A 690 49.53 6.58 -5.92
N SER A 691 48.48 6.22 -5.21
CA SER A 691 48.54 5.87 -3.79
C SER A 691 49.40 4.63 -3.57
N ASP A 692 50.13 4.59 -2.43
CA ASP A 692 50.90 3.40 -2.00
C ASP A 692 49.96 2.24 -1.59
N ASP A 693 48.70 2.50 -1.36
CA ASP A 693 47.70 1.47 -1.00
C ASP A 693 47.03 0.86 -2.22
N GLN A 694 47.27 -0.43 -2.44
CA GLN A 694 46.75 -1.19 -3.56
C GLN A 694 45.22 -1.13 -3.64
N LYS A 695 44.55 -1.10 -2.46
CA LYS A 695 43.06 -1.07 -2.44
C LYS A 695 42.48 0.25 -2.94
N VAL A 696 43.17 1.37 -2.62
CA VAL A 696 42.82 2.69 -3.16
C VAL A 696 43.00 2.70 -4.67
N GLN A 697 44.14 2.21 -5.17
CA GLN A 697 44.39 2.09 -6.62
C GLN A 697 43.30 1.28 -7.34
N GLU A 698 42.94 0.09 -6.81
CA GLU A 698 41.90 -0.79 -7.37
C GLU A 698 40.54 -0.08 -7.45
N LEU A 699 40.15 0.61 -6.35
CA LEU A 699 38.85 1.31 -6.28
C LEU A 699 38.82 2.50 -7.24
N VAL A 700 39.90 3.26 -7.37
CA VAL A 700 40.00 4.37 -8.34
C VAL A 700 39.99 3.83 -9.78
N ALA A 701 40.75 2.78 -10.09
CA ALA A 701 40.73 2.15 -11.39
C ALA A 701 39.32 1.66 -11.80
N ARG A 702 38.57 1.15 -10.85
CA ARG A 702 37.16 0.76 -11.09
C ARG A 702 36.26 1.97 -11.32
N LEU A 703 36.48 3.08 -10.61
CA LEU A 703 35.69 4.31 -10.76
C LEU A 703 35.89 4.98 -12.13
N SER A 704 37.02 4.78 -12.83
CA SER A 704 37.25 5.30 -14.19
C SER A 704 36.23 4.78 -15.24
N LYS A 705 35.45 3.74 -14.91
CA LYS A 705 34.30 3.26 -15.70
C LYS A 705 33.01 4.04 -15.42
N PHE A 706 32.93 4.73 -14.29
CA PHE A 706 31.77 5.53 -13.88
C PHE A 706 32.04 7.04 -14.06
N ILE A 707 33.26 7.48 -13.79
CA ILE A 707 33.69 8.87 -13.96
C ILE A 707 34.57 8.90 -15.23
N VAL A 708 34.07 9.55 -16.26
CA VAL A 708 34.70 9.57 -17.61
C VAL A 708 35.04 11.00 -18.01
N TRP A 709 36.08 11.16 -18.81
CA TRP A 709 36.57 12.46 -19.31
C TRP A 709 37.22 12.30 -20.72
N GLY A 710 37.42 13.41 -21.45
CA GLY A 710 38.03 13.43 -22.75
C GLY A 710 37.20 12.67 -23.81
N GLU A 711 37.86 11.92 -24.70
CA GLU A 711 37.18 11.17 -25.78
C GLU A 711 36.27 10.06 -25.24
N ALA A 712 36.60 9.46 -24.09
CA ALA A 712 35.76 8.47 -23.43
C ALA A 712 34.41 9.05 -22.95
N ALA A 713 34.32 10.38 -22.93
CA ALA A 713 33.14 11.11 -22.50
C ALA A 713 32.16 11.46 -23.62
N LYS A 714 32.43 11.05 -24.89
CA LYS A 714 31.46 11.28 -25.97
C LYS A 714 30.14 10.61 -25.60
N PRO A 715 29.08 11.39 -25.35
CA PRO A 715 27.78 10.78 -25.07
C PRO A 715 27.37 10.02 -26.35
N PRO A 716 26.79 8.83 -26.21
CA PRO A 716 26.12 8.19 -27.34
C PRO A 716 25.06 9.18 -27.88
N ALA A 717 24.85 9.16 -29.21
CA ALA A 717 23.87 10.01 -29.85
C ALA A 717 22.55 10.07 -29.05
N PRO A 718 21.93 11.25 -28.90
CA PRO A 718 20.67 11.34 -28.18
C PRO A 718 19.64 10.40 -28.82
N PRO A 719 18.78 9.73 -28.05
CA PRO A 719 17.69 8.95 -28.61
C PRO A 719 16.83 9.87 -29.47
N ARG A 720 16.30 9.34 -30.57
CA ARG A 720 15.30 10.05 -31.37
C ARG A 720 14.22 10.65 -30.48
N ALA A 721 13.86 11.91 -30.69
CA ALA A 721 12.75 12.53 -29.98
C ALA A 721 11.46 11.74 -30.23
N LEU A 722 10.60 11.64 -29.22
CA LEU A 722 9.27 11.08 -29.37
C LEU A 722 8.42 12.04 -30.21
N THR A 723 7.62 11.50 -31.12
CA THR A 723 6.55 12.26 -31.77
C THR A 723 5.48 12.65 -30.74
N ALA A 724 4.59 13.58 -31.08
CA ALA A 724 3.52 13.99 -30.20
C ALA A 724 2.63 12.81 -29.77
N VAL A 725 2.35 11.87 -30.69
CA VAL A 725 1.57 10.66 -30.41
C VAL A 725 2.33 9.72 -29.48
N GLU A 726 3.61 9.50 -29.71
CA GLU A 726 4.45 8.66 -28.85
C GLU A 726 4.64 9.30 -27.45
N GLN A 727 4.65 10.61 -27.35
CA GLN A 727 4.71 11.31 -26.07
C GLN A 727 3.42 11.11 -25.27
N GLN A 728 2.27 11.21 -25.90
CA GLN A 728 0.98 10.88 -25.25
C GLN A 728 0.95 9.42 -24.80
N GLN A 729 1.45 8.52 -25.66
CA GLN A 729 1.57 7.11 -25.35
C GLN A 729 2.54 6.86 -24.18
N PHE A 730 3.64 7.60 -24.11
CA PHE A 730 4.61 7.55 -23.00
C PHE A 730 3.95 7.97 -21.67
N GLU A 731 3.21 9.07 -21.64
CA GLU A 731 2.52 9.54 -20.43
C GLU A 731 1.45 8.56 -19.98
N LEU A 732 0.67 8.02 -20.91
CA LEU A 732 -0.28 6.95 -20.62
C LEU A 732 0.45 5.72 -20.05
N GLY A 733 1.58 5.36 -20.65
CA GLY A 733 2.40 4.24 -20.22
C GLY A 733 2.95 4.38 -18.82
N LYS A 734 3.33 5.59 -18.42
CA LYS A 734 3.78 5.93 -17.06
C LYS A 734 2.69 5.64 -16.03
N ILE A 735 1.48 6.05 -16.32
CA ILE A 735 0.31 5.82 -15.45
C ILE A 735 0.04 4.31 -15.33
N LEU A 736 -0.02 3.62 -16.47
CA LEU A 736 -0.29 2.19 -16.54
C LEU A 736 0.79 1.35 -15.86
N TYR A 737 2.06 1.71 -16.06
CA TYR A 737 3.19 1.05 -15.40
C TYR A 737 3.09 1.17 -13.89
N THR A 738 2.82 2.35 -13.39
CA THR A 738 2.71 2.60 -11.94
C THR A 738 1.60 1.76 -11.32
N ALA A 739 0.46 1.64 -12.01
CA ALA A 739 -0.68 0.89 -11.52
C ALA A 739 -0.52 -0.64 -11.62
N THR A 740 0.20 -1.12 -12.62
CA THR A 740 0.21 -2.56 -12.99
C THR A 740 1.55 -3.23 -12.68
N CYS A 741 2.65 -2.60 -13.09
CA CYS A 741 4.00 -3.18 -13.05
C CYS A 741 4.81 -2.71 -11.84
N GLY A 742 4.57 -1.45 -11.41
CA GLY A 742 5.33 -0.79 -10.35
C GLY A 742 5.28 -1.48 -9.00
N ALA A 743 4.24 -2.26 -8.73
CA ALA A 743 4.12 -3.06 -7.52
C ALA A 743 5.24 -4.11 -7.35
N CYS A 744 5.69 -4.68 -8.45
CA CYS A 744 6.73 -5.70 -8.49
C CYS A 744 8.07 -5.11 -8.95
N HIS A 745 8.03 -4.34 -10.05
CA HIS A 745 9.24 -3.80 -10.66
C HIS A 745 9.70 -2.46 -10.07
N GLN A 746 8.97 -1.91 -9.10
CA GLN A 746 9.17 -0.62 -8.44
C GLN A 746 9.08 0.58 -9.41
N ALA A 747 8.77 1.77 -8.87
CA ALA A 747 8.66 2.98 -9.68
C ALA A 747 9.98 3.36 -10.38
N ASN A 748 11.11 2.97 -9.81
CA ASN A 748 12.44 3.21 -10.35
C ASN A 748 12.93 2.09 -11.29
N GLY A 749 12.13 1.09 -11.59
CA GLY A 749 12.48 -0.02 -12.46
C GLY A 749 13.53 -0.99 -11.91
N LEU A 750 13.91 -0.87 -10.63
CA LEU A 750 14.96 -1.72 -10.03
C LEU A 750 14.46 -3.12 -9.64
N GLY A 751 13.15 -3.35 -9.66
CA GLY A 751 12.56 -4.58 -9.18
C GLY A 751 12.70 -4.76 -7.67
N GLU A 752 12.38 -5.93 -7.19
CA GLU A 752 12.50 -6.29 -5.78
C GLU A 752 13.12 -7.68 -5.67
N GLU A 753 14.15 -7.82 -4.83
CA GLU A 753 14.85 -9.08 -4.63
C GLU A 753 13.86 -10.18 -4.16
N GLY A 754 13.89 -11.32 -4.84
CA GLY A 754 12.97 -12.42 -4.57
C GLY A 754 11.55 -12.25 -5.13
N LYS A 755 11.19 -11.10 -5.71
CA LYS A 755 9.86 -10.86 -6.30
C LYS A 755 9.88 -10.60 -7.80
N ALA A 756 10.70 -9.65 -8.25
CA ALA A 756 10.72 -9.28 -9.65
C ALA A 756 12.10 -8.77 -10.09
N PRO A 757 12.55 -9.09 -11.30
CA PRO A 757 13.81 -8.62 -11.84
C PRO A 757 13.77 -7.11 -12.11
N PRO A 758 14.94 -6.43 -12.14
CA PRO A 758 15.03 -5.07 -12.64
C PRO A 758 14.62 -5.00 -14.11
N LEU A 759 13.82 -4.00 -14.43
CA LEU A 759 13.52 -3.60 -15.82
C LEU A 759 14.60 -2.67 -16.38
N LEU A 760 15.24 -1.97 -15.50
CA LEU A 760 16.28 -1.00 -15.76
C LEU A 760 17.44 -1.67 -16.54
N ASP A 761 17.66 -1.25 -17.81
CA ASP A 761 18.60 -1.82 -18.81
C ASP A 761 18.49 -3.35 -18.99
N SER A 762 17.36 -3.92 -18.64
CA SER A 762 17.14 -5.35 -18.88
C SER A 762 17.24 -5.64 -20.37
N PRO A 763 18.10 -6.60 -20.80
CA PRO A 763 18.19 -6.96 -22.22
C PRO A 763 16.89 -7.56 -22.76
N PHE A 764 15.99 -7.99 -21.86
CA PHE A 764 14.65 -8.45 -22.21
C PHE A 764 13.71 -7.30 -22.53
N LEU A 765 13.97 -6.09 -21.99
CA LEU A 765 13.13 -4.92 -22.21
C LEU A 765 13.70 -3.99 -23.29
N VAL A 766 14.98 -3.63 -23.19
CA VAL A 766 15.60 -2.67 -24.13
C VAL A 766 16.10 -3.31 -25.42
N GLY A 767 16.07 -4.63 -25.52
CA GLY A 767 16.36 -5.41 -26.73
C GLY A 767 15.24 -5.34 -27.78
N PRO A 768 15.09 -6.34 -28.64
CA PRO A 768 14.04 -6.39 -29.68
C PRO A 768 12.64 -6.22 -29.05
N ALA A 769 11.81 -5.36 -29.64
CA ALA A 769 10.48 -5.03 -29.14
C ALA A 769 9.57 -6.29 -29.01
N ASP A 770 9.63 -7.18 -29.99
CA ASP A 770 8.82 -8.39 -30.01
C ASP A 770 9.04 -9.28 -28.78
N ARG A 771 10.27 -9.32 -28.27
CA ARG A 771 10.59 -10.05 -27.04
C ARG A 771 9.94 -9.42 -25.82
N ALA A 772 9.99 -8.11 -25.68
CA ALA A 772 9.36 -7.40 -24.58
C ALA A 772 7.83 -7.53 -24.65
N ILE A 773 7.25 -7.43 -25.83
CA ILE A 773 5.83 -7.61 -26.10
C ILE A 773 5.40 -9.04 -25.69
N GLY A 774 6.15 -10.06 -26.15
CA GLY A 774 5.86 -11.46 -25.81
C GLY A 774 5.88 -11.71 -24.29
N ILE A 775 6.87 -11.16 -23.57
CA ILE A 775 6.95 -11.25 -22.12
C ILE A 775 5.72 -10.62 -21.45
N VAL A 776 5.28 -9.45 -21.92
CA VAL A 776 4.11 -8.79 -21.32
C VAL A 776 2.83 -9.53 -21.66
N LEU A 777 2.69 -10.05 -22.88
CA LEU A 777 1.53 -10.82 -23.29
C LEU A 777 1.38 -12.14 -22.53
N HIS A 778 2.47 -12.91 -22.39
CA HIS A 778 2.42 -14.28 -21.85
C HIS A 778 2.84 -14.40 -20.42
N GLY A 779 3.42 -13.34 -19.84
CA GLY A 779 4.10 -13.42 -18.56
C GLY A 779 5.37 -14.29 -18.64
N VAL A 780 5.95 -14.53 -17.49
CA VAL A 780 7.12 -15.41 -17.35
C VAL A 780 6.90 -16.35 -16.16
N THR A 781 7.13 -17.65 -16.37
CA THR A 781 7.08 -18.63 -15.30
C THR A 781 8.38 -19.45 -15.34
N GLY A 782 8.98 -19.65 -14.19
CA GLY A 782 10.26 -20.36 -14.05
C GLY A 782 11.45 -19.41 -13.92
N PRO A 783 12.67 -19.96 -13.83
CA PRO A 783 13.86 -19.15 -13.59
C PRO A 783 14.21 -18.32 -14.80
N ILE A 784 14.43 -17.01 -14.58
CA ILE A 784 14.95 -16.05 -15.56
C ILE A 784 16.19 -15.38 -14.98
N THR A 785 17.24 -15.25 -15.80
CA THR A 785 18.46 -14.58 -15.36
C THR A 785 18.51 -13.18 -15.93
N VAL A 786 18.50 -12.16 -15.05
CA VAL A 786 18.64 -10.75 -15.40
C VAL A 786 19.85 -10.20 -14.66
N HIS A 787 20.79 -9.62 -15.40
CA HIS A 787 22.05 -9.06 -14.87
C HIS A 787 22.83 -10.04 -13.97
N GLY A 788 22.88 -11.32 -14.39
CA GLY A 788 23.61 -12.37 -13.67
C GLY A 788 22.91 -12.89 -12.40
N ARG A 789 21.71 -12.40 -12.09
CA ARG A 789 20.87 -12.91 -10.98
C ARG A 789 19.72 -13.75 -11.51
N GLN A 790 19.44 -14.84 -10.84
CA GLN A 790 18.32 -15.70 -11.14
C GLN A 790 17.09 -15.27 -10.34
N TYR A 791 15.96 -15.12 -11.03
CA TYR A 791 14.64 -14.82 -10.47
C TYR A 791 13.70 -15.97 -10.82
N ASN A 792 13.05 -16.54 -9.82
CA ASN A 792 12.15 -17.69 -9.99
C ASN A 792 10.75 -17.35 -9.50
N MET A 793 10.19 -16.27 -10.04
CA MET A 793 8.84 -15.81 -9.74
C MET A 793 7.98 -15.82 -11.00
N SER A 794 6.67 -15.92 -10.82
CA SER A 794 5.73 -15.87 -11.93
C SER A 794 5.31 -14.43 -12.21
N MET A 795 5.69 -13.87 -13.34
CA MET A 795 5.12 -12.65 -13.88
C MET A 795 3.77 -12.98 -14.52
N PRO A 796 2.66 -12.34 -14.14
CA PRO A 796 1.37 -12.59 -14.76
C PRO A 796 1.34 -12.13 -16.22
N ALA A 797 0.61 -12.87 -17.06
CA ALA A 797 0.32 -12.48 -18.43
C ALA A 797 -0.67 -11.32 -18.47
N LEU A 798 -0.45 -10.36 -19.37
CA LEU A 798 -1.32 -9.19 -19.61
C LEU A 798 -2.04 -9.25 -20.97
N GLN A 799 -2.29 -10.44 -21.50
CA GLN A 799 -3.01 -10.62 -22.78
C GLN A 799 -4.35 -9.90 -22.85
N GLY A 800 -5.00 -9.76 -21.68
CA GLY A 800 -6.29 -9.07 -21.54
C GLY A 800 -6.26 -7.56 -21.66
N PHE A 801 -5.08 -6.95 -21.66
CA PHE A 801 -4.96 -5.52 -21.88
C PHE A 801 -5.19 -5.17 -23.35
N GLN A 802 -5.75 -3.99 -23.61
CA GLN A 802 -5.83 -3.44 -24.95
C GLN A 802 -4.43 -3.29 -25.52
N SER A 803 -4.27 -3.42 -26.81
CA SER A 803 -2.96 -3.33 -27.47
C SER A 803 -2.33 -1.96 -27.28
N GLU A 804 -3.15 -0.91 -27.23
CA GLU A 804 -2.78 0.46 -26.89
C GLU A 804 -2.15 0.58 -25.52
N HIS A 805 -2.70 -0.14 -24.52
CA HIS A 805 -2.17 -0.13 -23.16
C HIS A 805 -0.83 -0.85 -23.05
N ILE A 806 -0.67 -1.99 -23.72
CA ILE A 806 0.60 -2.72 -23.76
C ILE A 806 1.67 -1.90 -24.47
N ALA A 807 1.33 -1.31 -25.62
CA ALA A 807 2.22 -0.44 -26.37
C ALA A 807 2.64 0.77 -25.52
N ALA A 808 1.71 1.37 -24.77
CA ALA A 808 2.00 2.48 -23.88
C ALA A 808 2.95 2.10 -22.74
N ILE A 809 2.69 1.00 -22.01
CA ILE A 809 3.57 0.50 -20.95
C ILE A 809 4.97 0.26 -21.47
N LEU A 810 5.09 -0.39 -22.63
CA LEU A 810 6.39 -0.71 -23.23
C LEU A 810 7.09 0.54 -23.77
N THR A 811 6.37 1.50 -24.34
CA THR A 811 6.93 2.79 -24.76
C THR A 811 7.50 3.53 -23.55
N TYR A 812 6.74 3.62 -22.44
CA TYR A 812 7.22 4.21 -21.20
C TYR A 812 8.46 3.49 -20.68
N THR A 813 8.40 2.20 -20.46
CA THR A 813 9.50 1.43 -19.85
C THR A 813 10.75 1.37 -20.73
N ARG A 814 10.61 1.50 -22.04
CA ARG A 814 11.72 1.53 -23.00
C ARG A 814 12.34 2.92 -23.18
N ARG A 815 11.73 3.98 -22.63
CA ARG A 815 12.17 5.38 -22.72
C ARG A 815 12.39 6.03 -21.37
N GLU A 816 11.79 5.52 -20.30
CA GLU A 816 12.05 5.96 -18.94
C GLU A 816 13.42 5.48 -18.46
N TRP A 817 13.87 6.00 -17.36
CA TRP A 817 15.15 5.65 -16.71
C TRP A 817 16.35 5.81 -17.67
N ASP A 818 16.30 6.78 -18.58
CA ASP A 818 17.27 7.03 -19.64
C ASP A 818 17.39 5.88 -20.67
N HIS A 819 16.43 4.99 -20.77
CA HIS A 819 16.40 4.01 -21.84
C HIS A 819 16.30 4.70 -23.21
N ARG A 820 16.90 4.07 -24.23
CA ARG A 820 17.01 4.63 -25.58
C ARG A 820 16.37 3.74 -26.66
N ALA A 821 15.68 2.69 -26.20
CA ALA A 821 15.05 1.77 -27.13
C ALA A 821 13.82 2.42 -27.78
N ASP A 822 13.53 2.04 -29.01
CA ASP A 822 12.41 2.60 -29.75
C ASP A 822 11.07 2.34 -29.05
N PRO A 823 10.11 3.27 -29.15
CA PRO A 823 8.72 3.05 -28.76
C PRO A 823 8.15 1.78 -29.39
N VAL A 824 7.16 1.21 -28.72
CA VAL A 824 6.41 0.06 -29.22
C VAL A 824 5.12 0.54 -29.84
N THR A 825 4.81 0.13 -31.08
CA THR A 825 3.57 0.53 -31.73
C THR A 825 2.43 -0.46 -31.42
N VAL A 826 1.21 0.01 -31.58
CA VAL A 826 -0.01 -0.81 -31.41
C VAL A 826 -0.05 -1.95 -32.43
N GLU A 827 0.44 -1.68 -33.67
CA GLU A 827 0.51 -2.67 -34.75
C GLU A 827 1.47 -3.81 -34.39
N GLN A 828 2.61 -3.49 -33.77
CA GLN A 828 3.55 -4.53 -33.30
C GLN A 828 2.88 -5.44 -32.26
N VAL A 829 2.12 -4.87 -31.32
CA VAL A 829 1.38 -5.66 -30.32
C VAL A 829 0.29 -6.50 -30.98
N ASN A 830 -0.47 -5.89 -31.91
CA ASN A 830 -1.56 -6.59 -32.63
C ASN A 830 -1.02 -7.75 -33.49
N ARG A 831 0.11 -7.54 -34.17
CA ARG A 831 0.78 -8.60 -34.95
C ARG A 831 1.12 -9.80 -34.07
N LEU A 832 1.69 -9.58 -32.90
CA LEU A 832 2.07 -10.69 -32.00
C LEU A 832 0.84 -11.33 -31.36
N LYS A 833 -0.20 -10.59 -31.05
CA LYS A 833 -1.49 -11.16 -30.62
C LYS A 833 -2.18 -12.00 -31.70
N ALA A 834 -2.04 -11.61 -32.98
CA ALA A 834 -2.65 -12.32 -34.10
C ALA A 834 -1.86 -13.59 -34.49
N ALA A 835 -0.53 -13.60 -34.37
CA ALA A 835 0.31 -14.76 -34.65
C ALA A 835 0.04 -15.96 -33.72
N GLU A 836 -0.80 -15.79 -32.71
CA GLU A 836 -1.15 -16.76 -31.67
C GLU A 836 -2.60 -17.28 -31.79
N LYS A 837 -3.38 -16.74 -32.72
CA LYS A 837 -4.67 -17.28 -33.14
C LYS A 837 -4.47 -18.34 -34.22
#